data_c01b82f229c6cee7f16a1e700f9a6d77
#
_entry.id   c01b82f229c6cee7f16a1e700f9a6d77
#
_cell.length_a   1.000
_cell.length_b   1.000
_cell.length_c   1.000
_cell.angle_alpha   90.00
_cell.angle_beta   90.00
_cell.angle_gamma   90.00
#
_symmetry.space_group_name_H-M   'P 1'
#
loop_
_entity.id
_entity.type
_entity.pdbx_description
1 polymer ?
#
loop_
_entity_poly.entity_id
_entity_poly.type
_entity_poly.pdbx_seq_one_letter_code
_entity_poly.pdbx_strand_id
1 'polypeptide(L)'
;MKLKQIPRRLLGLLSRNLPRRLVRRDALLESVSGSAQELPAGLAQQRLECAAASAMHLYERFNSHPEGITEQEAETARGQYGSNTIENQLAESWWKHLWHCYSNPFNLLLTVLGLISYATEDLIAALVIGLMVLISTLLHFIQEARSNKAADALKAMVSNTATVYRSDAHTGKSEHSELPISQLVPGDIIKLSAGDMIPADLRLLSAKDLFISQAALTGESLPVEKVADPRSQVSDPLECQNLCFMGTNVVSGTALAMVIGTGSETYFGQLAQRVTSQDEQPNAFQAGISKVSWLLIRFMLVMTPIVLLINGFTKGDWWEAALFALSVAVGLTPEMLPMIVTSTLAKGAVKLSRQKVIVKRLDAIQNFGAMDILCTDKTGTLTQDKIVLERHTDVFGANSERVLRYAWLNSFYQTGLKNLLDVAVLTCADESQQPDALQHYRKVDEIPFDFERRRMSVVVAKEAQYHELICKGALEEMLSICSHVRQEDEVIPLSEALLARIRRVTDELNQQGLRVVAVANKVLPATDHEYGVADESDLILEGYIAFLDPPKESTAPALAALKKNGVIVKILTGDNELVAAKVCKDVGLDAEHILRGSEIELMDDATLVAAAARTTVFAKLTPLHKERIVQLLRKQGHVVGFMGDGINDAPALRAADIGISVDSAVDIAKEAADIILLEKSLMVLEQGVIEGRRTFANMLKYIKMTASSNFGNVFSVLIASAFLPFLPMLPLHLLIQNLLYDISQIAIPFDNVDDDQITKPQRWNSGDLGRFMVFFGPISSIFDVLTFALMWYVFQANTPEMQTLFQSGWFVEGLLSQTLIVHMIRTRKIPFIQSRPSWPLCVMTLAVIAVGIGLTFSPLAGFLQLQALPLSYFPWLVLILAGYMVLTQCVKGWFVRRYGWQ
;
A
#
# COMPACT_ATOMS: atom_id res chain seq x y z
N MET A 1 -34.40 -15.20 -8.62
CA MET A 1 -33.68 -14.03 -8.14
C MET A 1 -33.08 -14.16 -6.74
N LYS A 2 -33.52 -15.10 -5.89
CA LYS A 2 -33.02 -15.30 -4.50
C LYS A 2 -31.76 -16.17 -4.38
N LEU A 3 -31.42 -16.97 -5.37
CA LEU A 3 -30.19 -17.83 -5.34
C LEU A 3 -28.86 -17.10 -5.58
N LYS A 4 -28.86 -15.89 -6.16
CA LYS A 4 -27.65 -15.09 -6.34
C LYS A 4 -27.20 -14.33 -5.09
N GLN A 5 -28.04 -14.22 -4.06
CA GLN A 5 -27.70 -13.50 -2.82
C GLN A 5 -27.07 -14.38 -1.74
N ILE A 6 -27.31 -15.70 -1.79
CA ILE A 6 -26.75 -16.65 -0.82
C ILE A 6 -25.21 -16.72 -0.91
N PRO A 7 -24.59 -16.79 -2.10
CA PRO A 7 -23.14 -16.78 -2.24
C PRO A 7 -22.45 -15.51 -1.72
N ARG A 8 -23.13 -14.34 -1.86
CA ARG A 8 -22.58 -13.08 -1.36
C ARG A 8 -22.55 -13.00 0.17
N ARG A 9 -23.51 -13.62 0.86
CA ARG A 9 -23.52 -13.71 2.33
C ARG A 9 -22.47 -14.68 2.87
N LEU A 10 -22.24 -15.81 2.20
CA LEU A 10 -21.18 -16.76 2.54
C LEU A 10 -19.78 -16.18 2.24
N LEU A 11 -19.63 -15.48 1.14
CA LEU A 11 -18.40 -14.71 0.82
C LEU A 11 -18.15 -13.58 1.82
N GLY A 12 -19.23 -12.93 2.28
CA GLY A 12 -19.15 -11.92 3.35
C GLY A 12 -18.69 -12.49 4.69
N LEU A 13 -19.01 -13.75 4.98
CA LEU A 13 -18.53 -14.45 6.16
C LEU A 13 -17.06 -14.86 6.04
N LEU A 14 -16.60 -15.24 4.84
CA LEU A 14 -15.20 -15.58 4.57
C LEU A 14 -14.31 -14.32 4.45
N SER A 15 -14.84 -13.24 3.88
CA SER A 15 -14.11 -11.96 3.78
C SER A 15 -14.10 -11.17 5.09
N ARG A 16 -15.03 -11.41 6.01
CA ARG A 16 -15.01 -10.83 7.37
C ARG A 16 -13.80 -11.27 8.20
N ASN A 17 -13.13 -12.33 7.79
CA ASN A 17 -11.96 -12.86 8.49
C ASN A 17 -10.63 -12.25 8.03
N LEU A 18 -10.63 -11.38 7.00
CA LEU A 18 -9.46 -10.55 6.71
C LEU A 18 -9.41 -9.40 7.71
N PRO A 19 -8.23 -9.15 8.34
CA PRO A 19 -8.12 -8.09 9.32
C PRO A 19 -8.60 -6.76 8.74
N ARG A 20 -9.57 -6.12 9.37
CA ARG A 20 -10.09 -4.79 8.98
C ARG A 20 -9.03 -3.70 8.88
N ARG A 21 -7.82 -3.98 9.41
CA ARG A 21 -6.65 -3.11 9.37
C ARG A 21 -5.97 -2.97 8.00
N LEU A 22 -6.43 -3.73 7.01
CA LEU A 22 -5.93 -3.67 5.63
C LEU A 22 -6.67 -2.65 4.75
N VAL A 23 -7.63 -1.93 5.32
CA VAL A 23 -8.47 -0.99 4.57
C VAL A 23 -7.78 0.35 4.37
N ARG A 24 -7.88 0.87 3.16
CA ARG A 24 -7.42 2.22 2.80
C ARG A 24 -8.17 3.28 3.61
N ARG A 25 -7.44 4.26 4.16
CA ARG A 25 -8.02 5.50 4.69
C ARG A 25 -8.78 6.27 3.59
N ASP A 26 -8.31 6.19 2.34
CA ASP A 26 -8.96 6.79 1.17
C ASP A 26 -10.29 6.13 0.81
N ALA A 27 -10.45 4.82 1.03
CA ALA A 27 -11.74 4.15 0.84
C ALA A 27 -12.78 4.61 1.87
N LEU A 28 -12.32 4.96 3.09
CA LEU A 28 -13.16 5.63 4.07
C LEU A 28 -13.53 7.04 3.61
N LEU A 29 -12.58 7.79 3.05
CA LEU A 29 -12.80 9.13 2.52
C LEU A 29 -13.72 9.12 1.28
N GLU A 30 -13.53 8.19 0.35
CA GLU A 30 -14.40 8.00 -0.82
C GLU A 30 -15.83 7.59 -0.44
N SER A 31 -15.99 6.76 0.60
CA SER A 31 -17.31 6.37 1.11
C SER A 31 -18.01 7.51 1.88
N VAL A 32 -17.22 8.40 2.47
CA VAL A 32 -17.71 9.58 3.17
C VAL A 32 -18.16 10.67 2.18
N SER A 33 -17.43 10.90 1.09
CA SER A 33 -17.76 11.91 0.08
C SER A 33 -19.06 11.64 -0.68
N GLY A 34 -19.54 10.40 -0.69
CA GLY A 34 -20.81 10.01 -1.35
C GLY A 34 -22.07 10.20 -0.48
N SER A 35 -21.94 10.51 0.80
CA SER A 35 -23.05 10.72 1.72
C SER A 35 -23.02 12.14 2.28
N ALA A 36 -23.76 13.04 1.69
CA ALA A 36 -24.05 14.35 2.29
C ALA A 36 -24.89 14.15 3.57
N GLN A 37 -24.25 13.79 4.67
CA GLN A 37 -24.91 13.62 5.96
C GLN A 37 -24.52 14.75 6.89
N GLU A 38 -25.52 15.38 7.47
CA GLU A 38 -25.37 16.44 8.48
C GLU A 38 -24.57 15.94 9.69
N LEU A 39 -23.64 16.75 10.15
CA LEU A 39 -22.91 16.57 11.41
C LEU A 39 -23.87 16.46 12.61
N PRO A 40 -23.45 15.82 13.71
CA PRO A 40 -24.14 15.99 14.98
C PRO A 40 -24.30 17.48 15.29
N ALA A 41 -25.52 17.91 15.55
CA ALA A 41 -25.84 19.34 15.76
C ALA A 41 -24.95 20.00 16.82
N GLY A 42 -24.56 19.25 17.85
CA GLY A 42 -23.66 19.73 18.89
C GLY A 42 -22.24 20.03 18.41
N LEU A 43 -21.67 19.21 17.53
CA LEU A 43 -20.31 19.42 16.99
C LEU A 43 -20.30 20.57 15.98
N ALA A 44 -21.32 20.62 15.11
CA ALA A 44 -21.48 21.71 14.16
C ALA A 44 -21.58 23.07 14.86
N GLN A 45 -22.39 23.16 15.91
CA GLN A 45 -22.53 24.39 16.70
C GLN A 45 -21.21 24.78 17.38
N GLN A 46 -20.49 23.80 17.93
CA GLN A 46 -19.20 24.03 18.60
C GLN A 46 -18.14 24.56 17.62
N ARG A 47 -18.12 24.05 16.39
CA ARG A 47 -17.22 24.54 15.33
C ARG A 47 -17.59 25.97 14.88
N LEU A 48 -18.87 26.24 14.72
CA LEU A 48 -19.35 27.59 14.39
C LEU A 48 -19.03 28.61 15.51
N GLU A 49 -19.15 28.23 16.78
CA GLU A 49 -18.73 29.04 17.91
C GLU A 49 -17.23 29.36 17.88
N CYS A 50 -16.40 28.37 17.57
CA CYS A 50 -14.95 28.57 17.40
C CYS A 50 -14.64 29.45 16.18
N ALA A 51 -15.40 29.37 15.11
CA ALA A 51 -15.24 30.21 13.93
C ALA A 51 -15.58 31.68 14.25
N ALA A 52 -16.63 31.92 15.03
CA ALA A 52 -17.08 33.25 15.43
C ALA A 52 -16.24 33.90 16.55
N ALA A 53 -15.50 33.10 17.33
CA ALA A 53 -14.71 33.56 18.44
C ALA A 53 -13.48 34.36 18.02
N SER A 54 -13.13 35.38 18.80
CA SER A 54 -11.83 36.06 18.64
C SER A 54 -10.67 35.16 19.06
N ALA A 55 -9.48 35.44 18.51
CA ALA A 55 -8.28 34.69 18.88
C ALA A 55 -8.03 34.68 20.40
N MET A 56 -8.26 35.79 21.07
CA MET A 56 -8.08 35.92 22.52
C MET A 56 -9.04 35.01 23.32
N HIS A 57 -10.29 34.93 22.88
CA HIS A 57 -11.28 34.03 23.49
C HIS A 57 -10.93 32.52 23.26
N LEU A 58 -10.33 32.20 22.12
CA LEU A 58 -9.86 30.83 21.84
C LEU A 58 -8.67 30.45 22.71
N TYR A 59 -7.74 31.35 22.97
CA TYR A 59 -6.63 31.12 23.91
C TYR A 59 -7.14 30.82 25.31
N GLU A 60 -8.14 31.60 25.81
CA GLU A 60 -8.76 31.34 27.09
C GLU A 60 -9.52 30.00 27.14
N ARG A 61 -10.28 29.68 26.07
CA ARG A 61 -11.10 28.47 26.02
C ARG A 61 -10.25 27.20 26.04
N PHE A 62 -9.10 27.18 25.35
CA PHE A 62 -8.23 26.03 25.24
C PHE A 62 -7.00 26.09 26.16
N ASN A 63 -6.94 27.04 27.10
CA ASN A 63 -5.79 27.29 27.99
C ASN A 63 -4.47 27.39 27.20
N SER A 64 -4.50 28.10 26.08
CA SER A 64 -3.36 28.26 25.17
C SER A 64 -2.79 29.69 25.24
N HIS A 65 -1.61 29.85 24.63
CA HIS A 65 -0.89 31.14 24.60
C HIS A 65 -0.42 31.42 23.17
N PRO A 66 -0.18 32.69 22.80
CA PRO A 66 0.33 33.05 21.48
C PRO A 66 1.68 32.39 21.14
N GLU A 67 2.52 32.13 22.15
CA GLU A 67 3.79 31.43 22.02
C GLU A 67 3.67 29.91 22.00
N GLY A 68 2.46 29.36 22.13
CA GLY A 68 2.19 27.95 22.26
C GLY A 68 2.13 27.46 23.71
N ILE A 69 1.53 26.29 23.89
CA ILE A 69 1.41 25.63 25.20
C ILE A 69 2.74 24.96 25.59
N THR A 70 2.95 24.76 26.89
CA THR A 70 4.09 24.00 27.40
C THR A 70 3.84 22.50 27.27
N GLU A 71 4.90 21.68 27.32
CA GLU A 71 4.77 20.22 27.26
C GLU A 71 3.93 19.67 28.42
N GLN A 72 4.00 20.27 29.60
CA GLN A 72 3.16 19.87 30.77
C GLN A 72 1.68 20.16 30.54
N GLU A 73 1.37 21.32 29.95
CA GLU A 73 -0.01 21.65 29.57
C GLU A 73 -0.52 20.74 28.47
N ALA A 74 0.33 20.39 27.49
CA ALA A 74 0.01 19.42 26.44
C ALA A 74 -0.27 18.02 27.01
N GLU A 75 0.48 17.59 28.01
CA GLU A 75 0.29 16.30 28.66
C GLU A 75 -1.00 16.26 29.48
N THR A 76 -1.34 17.36 30.15
CA THR A 76 -2.62 17.52 30.86
C THR A 76 -3.80 17.53 29.87
N ALA A 77 -3.68 18.24 28.76
CA ALA A 77 -4.70 18.25 27.71
C ALA A 77 -4.85 16.86 27.03
N ARG A 78 -3.76 16.11 26.86
CA ARG A 78 -3.80 14.73 26.34
C ARG A 78 -4.52 13.79 27.31
N GLY A 79 -4.37 14.00 28.61
CA GLY A 79 -5.16 13.28 29.64
C GLY A 79 -6.65 13.59 29.58
N GLN A 80 -7.03 14.82 29.21
CA GLN A 80 -8.41 15.27 29.11
C GLN A 80 -9.10 14.92 27.79
N TYR A 81 -8.43 15.14 26.64
CA TYR A 81 -8.99 15.01 25.29
C TYR A 81 -8.59 13.71 24.58
N GLY A 82 -7.64 12.95 25.12
CA GLY A 82 -7.07 11.77 24.46
C GLY A 82 -6.03 12.10 23.40
N SER A 83 -5.58 11.07 22.68
CA SER A 83 -4.65 11.22 21.56
C SER A 83 -5.39 11.61 20.27
N ASN A 84 -4.70 12.29 19.36
CA ASN A 84 -5.24 12.64 18.04
C ASN A 84 -5.24 11.44 17.09
N THR A 85 -5.96 10.39 17.48
CA THR A 85 -6.14 9.18 16.68
C THR A 85 -7.63 8.91 16.51
N ILE A 86 -8.03 8.55 15.31
CA ILE A 86 -9.41 8.14 15.05
C ILE A 86 -9.53 6.69 15.50
N GLU A 87 -10.24 6.47 16.62
CA GLU A 87 -10.45 5.16 17.25
C GLU A 87 -11.38 4.23 16.46
N ASN A 88 -11.32 4.20 15.13
CA ASN A 88 -11.90 3.10 14.37
C ASN A 88 -11.03 1.84 14.41
N GLN A 89 -9.92 1.90 15.11
CA GLN A 89 -9.02 0.80 15.39
C GLN A 89 -8.88 0.61 16.91
N LEU A 90 -10.00 0.54 17.62
CA LEU A 90 -9.99 -0.13 18.92
C LEU A 90 -9.38 -1.50 18.67
N ALA A 91 -8.19 -1.71 19.20
CA ALA A 91 -7.63 -3.04 19.29
C ALA A 91 -8.74 -3.93 19.82
N GLU A 92 -9.23 -4.85 18.98
CA GLU A 92 -10.30 -5.74 19.43
C GLU A 92 -9.86 -6.34 20.76
N SER A 93 -10.73 -6.32 21.74
CA SER A 93 -10.45 -6.96 23.02
C SER A 93 -9.96 -8.37 22.73
N TRP A 94 -8.87 -8.81 23.35
CA TRP A 94 -8.29 -10.13 23.15
C TRP A 94 -9.31 -11.27 23.25
N TRP A 95 -10.37 -11.11 24.02
CA TRP A 95 -11.50 -12.03 24.10
C TRP A 95 -12.33 -12.09 22.82
N LYS A 96 -12.59 -10.94 22.19
CA LYS A 96 -13.31 -10.88 20.91
C LYS A 96 -12.47 -11.50 19.80
N HIS A 97 -11.18 -11.25 19.81
CA HIS A 97 -10.24 -11.86 18.88
C HIS A 97 -10.18 -13.38 19.07
N LEU A 98 -10.09 -13.85 20.32
CA LEU A 98 -10.12 -15.28 20.63
C LEU A 98 -11.44 -15.94 20.19
N TRP A 99 -12.57 -15.28 20.46
CA TRP A 99 -13.87 -15.75 19.98
C TRP A 99 -13.94 -15.82 18.46
N HIS A 100 -13.40 -14.84 17.80
CA HIS A 100 -13.31 -14.82 16.33
C HIS A 100 -12.49 -15.99 15.79
N CYS A 101 -11.34 -16.28 16.38
CA CYS A 101 -10.51 -17.43 16.04
C CYS A 101 -11.19 -18.77 16.33
N TYR A 102 -12.00 -18.84 17.38
CA TYR A 102 -12.78 -20.05 17.71
C TYR A 102 -13.96 -20.26 16.75
N SER A 103 -14.64 -19.21 16.32
CA SER A 103 -15.90 -19.28 15.55
C SER A 103 -15.74 -19.66 14.07
N ASN A 104 -14.63 -20.28 13.69
CA ASN A 104 -14.46 -20.79 12.34
C ASN A 104 -15.27 -22.10 12.13
N PRO A 105 -15.66 -22.44 10.88
CA PRO A 105 -16.47 -23.63 10.59
C PRO A 105 -15.85 -24.93 11.08
N PHE A 106 -14.52 -25.07 11.05
CA PHE A 106 -13.79 -26.26 11.49
C PHE A 106 -13.96 -26.48 12.99
N ASN A 107 -13.70 -25.45 13.79
CA ASN A 107 -13.84 -25.55 15.24
C ASN A 107 -15.29 -25.75 15.69
N LEU A 108 -16.24 -25.13 14.99
CA LEU A 108 -17.66 -25.31 15.24
C LEU A 108 -18.09 -26.77 14.99
N LEU A 109 -17.63 -27.34 13.87
CA LEU A 109 -17.91 -28.76 13.59
C LEU A 109 -17.27 -29.69 14.61
N LEU A 110 -16.00 -29.46 14.95
CA LEU A 110 -15.31 -30.23 16.00
C LEU A 110 -16.06 -30.13 17.31
N THR A 111 -16.57 -28.96 17.67
CA THR A 111 -17.37 -28.76 18.89
C THR A 111 -18.65 -29.57 18.83
N VAL A 112 -19.35 -29.57 17.69
CA VAL A 112 -20.57 -30.39 17.52
C VAL A 112 -20.26 -31.87 17.64
N LEU A 113 -19.18 -32.34 16.98
CA LEU A 113 -18.74 -33.74 17.08
C LEU A 113 -18.34 -34.10 18.51
N GLY A 114 -17.63 -33.24 19.23
CA GLY A 114 -17.26 -33.41 20.61
C GLY A 114 -18.49 -33.52 21.54
N LEU A 115 -19.51 -32.70 21.32
CA LEU A 115 -20.76 -32.78 22.04
C LEU A 115 -21.52 -34.07 21.76
N ILE A 116 -21.55 -34.54 20.53
CA ILE A 116 -22.15 -35.81 20.16
C ILE A 116 -21.40 -36.96 20.81
N SER A 117 -20.06 -36.96 20.79
CA SER A 117 -19.22 -37.97 21.45
C SER A 117 -19.46 -37.98 22.96
N TYR A 118 -19.61 -36.85 23.58
CA TYR A 118 -19.98 -36.73 25.01
C TYR A 118 -21.34 -37.32 25.30
N ALA A 119 -22.33 -37.01 24.47
CA ALA A 119 -23.70 -37.51 24.63
C ALA A 119 -23.83 -39.02 24.39
N THR A 120 -22.92 -39.61 23.60
CA THR A 120 -22.83 -41.08 23.37
C THR A 120 -21.90 -41.77 24.38
N GLU A 121 -21.57 -41.10 25.48
CA GLU A 121 -20.70 -41.62 26.56
C GLU A 121 -19.24 -41.96 26.16
N ASP A 122 -18.79 -41.48 25.00
CA ASP A 122 -17.41 -41.56 24.56
C ASP A 122 -16.60 -40.34 25.06
N LEU A 123 -16.30 -40.38 26.36
CA LEU A 123 -15.56 -39.31 27.05
C LEU A 123 -14.16 -39.06 26.47
N ILE A 124 -13.54 -40.07 25.92
CA ILE A 124 -12.17 -40.01 25.43
C ILE A 124 -12.14 -39.32 24.09
N ALA A 125 -13.03 -39.69 23.18
CA ALA A 125 -13.19 -38.98 21.89
C ALA A 125 -13.55 -37.52 22.11
N ALA A 126 -14.46 -37.24 23.05
CA ALA A 126 -14.82 -35.87 23.40
C ALA A 126 -13.62 -35.03 23.91
N LEU A 127 -12.77 -35.65 24.75
CA LEU A 127 -11.56 -34.98 25.29
C LEU A 127 -10.54 -34.71 24.18
N VAL A 128 -10.31 -35.64 23.27
CA VAL A 128 -9.38 -35.51 22.15
C VAL A 128 -9.88 -34.41 21.21
N ILE A 129 -11.16 -34.38 20.90
CA ILE A 129 -11.78 -33.35 20.04
C ILE A 129 -11.67 -31.97 20.72
N GLY A 130 -11.90 -31.90 22.04
CA GLY A 130 -11.72 -30.67 22.81
C GLY A 130 -10.28 -30.14 22.75
N LEU A 131 -9.28 -31.05 22.84
CA LEU A 131 -7.89 -30.67 22.68
C LEU A 131 -7.58 -30.17 21.27
N MET A 132 -8.17 -30.78 20.24
CA MET A 132 -8.01 -30.32 18.86
C MET A 132 -8.58 -28.93 18.64
N VAL A 133 -9.77 -28.65 19.19
CA VAL A 133 -10.37 -27.30 19.16
C VAL A 133 -9.46 -26.29 19.83
N LEU A 134 -8.89 -26.64 20.97
CA LEU A 134 -7.98 -25.77 21.71
C LEU A 134 -6.71 -25.48 20.89
N ILE A 135 -6.08 -26.51 20.33
CA ILE A 135 -4.86 -26.35 19.51
C ILE A 135 -5.15 -25.50 18.27
N SER A 136 -6.21 -25.80 17.55
CA SER A 136 -6.61 -25.05 16.34
C SER A 136 -6.86 -23.58 16.66
N THR A 137 -7.66 -23.29 17.69
CA THR A 137 -7.97 -21.92 18.14
C THR A 137 -6.70 -21.17 18.55
N LEU A 138 -5.83 -21.83 19.30
CA LEU A 138 -4.58 -21.22 19.79
C LEU A 138 -3.61 -20.91 18.65
N LEU A 139 -3.50 -21.82 17.67
CA LEU A 139 -2.67 -21.59 16.47
C LEU A 139 -3.16 -20.39 15.67
N HIS A 140 -4.46 -20.28 15.39
CA HIS A 140 -5.04 -19.13 14.70
C HIS A 140 -4.79 -17.84 15.47
N PHE A 141 -5.04 -17.86 16.79
CA PHE A 141 -4.85 -16.69 17.64
C PHE A 141 -3.39 -16.20 17.66
N ILE A 142 -2.43 -17.11 17.85
CA ILE A 142 -1.00 -16.75 17.90
C ILE A 142 -0.53 -16.21 16.56
N GLN A 143 -0.90 -16.86 15.45
CA GLN A 143 -0.49 -16.47 14.11
C GLN A 143 -1.06 -15.09 13.74
N GLU A 144 -2.34 -14.87 13.98
CA GLU A 144 -3.02 -13.63 13.67
C GLU A 144 -2.51 -12.48 14.56
N ALA A 145 -2.31 -12.72 15.86
CA ALA A 145 -1.73 -11.76 16.78
C ALA A 145 -0.31 -11.33 16.35
N ARG A 146 0.53 -12.27 15.93
CA ARG A 146 1.89 -11.98 15.43
C ARG A 146 1.85 -11.15 14.13
N SER A 147 0.97 -11.50 13.20
CA SER A 147 0.82 -10.78 11.92
C SER A 147 0.32 -9.36 12.13
N ASN A 148 -0.67 -9.17 13.01
CA ASN A 148 -1.20 -7.86 13.36
C ASN A 148 -0.15 -6.98 14.05
N LYS A 149 0.60 -7.54 15.00
CA LYS A 149 1.67 -6.81 15.69
C LYS A 149 2.77 -6.36 14.72
N ALA A 150 3.16 -7.22 13.77
CA ALA A 150 4.13 -6.85 12.75
C ALA A 150 3.63 -5.73 11.85
N ALA A 151 2.38 -5.79 11.39
CA ALA A 151 1.76 -4.75 10.59
C ALA A 151 1.67 -3.40 11.32
N ASP A 152 1.29 -3.41 12.60
CA ASP A 152 1.21 -2.20 13.43
C ASP A 152 2.58 -1.56 13.65
N ALA A 153 3.61 -2.39 13.91
CA ALA A 153 4.98 -1.91 14.06
C ALA A 153 5.51 -1.22 12.79
N LEU A 154 5.18 -1.76 11.60
CA LEU A 154 5.57 -1.17 10.33
C LEU A 154 4.88 0.17 10.07
N LYS A 155 3.58 0.27 10.38
CA LYS A 155 2.85 1.52 10.26
C LYS A 155 3.38 2.62 11.18
N ALA A 156 3.85 2.26 12.37
CA ALA A 156 4.43 3.20 13.32
C ALA A 156 5.78 3.77 12.86
N MET A 157 6.50 3.12 11.94
CA MET A 157 7.76 3.61 11.39
C MET A 157 7.59 4.80 10.43
N VAL A 158 6.40 4.99 9.86
CA VAL A 158 6.08 6.09 8.95
C VAL A 158 4.84 6.80 9.47
N SER A 159 5.04 7.88 10.20
CA SER A 159 3.97 8.74 10.70
C SER A 159 4.12 10.14 10.10
N ASN A 160 3.00 10.76 9.75
CA ASN A 160 3.00 12.17 9.39
C ASN A 160 3.27 13.01 10.65
N THR A 161 3.98 14.12 10.45
CA THR A 161 4.32 15.07 11.49
C THR A 161 3.62 16.40 11.24
N ALA A 162 3.58 17.26 12.25
CA ALA A 162 3.11 18.63 12.13
C ALA A 162 4.13 19.55 12.81
N THR A 163 4.33 20.73 12.23
CA THR A 163 5.16 21.77 12.82
C THR A 163 4.38 22.49 13.91
N VAL A 164 4.74 22.25 15.17
CA VAL A 164 4.04 22.75 16.34
C VAL A 164 4.88 23.79 17.06
N TYR A 165 4.24 24.88 17.47
CA TYR A 165 4.86 25.88 18.32
C TYR A 165 4.52 25.56 19.79
N ARG A 166 5.52 25.24 20.59
CA ARG A 166 5.39 25.04 22.03
C ARG A 166 6.34 25.97 22.76
N SER A 167 5.94 26.45 23.92
CA SER A 167 6.77 27.29 24.76
C SER A 167 7.62 26.44 25.71
N ASP A 168 8.89 26.82 25.85
CA ASP A 168 9.74 26.22 26.88
C ASP A 168 9.32 26.72 28.27
N ALA A 169 9.04 25.80 29.18
CA ALA A 169 8.60 26.10 30.55
C ALA A 169 9.60 26.94 31.35
N HIS A 170 10.89 26.95 30.98
CA HIS A 170 11.95 27.68 31.70
C HIS A 170 12.25 29.06 31.12
N THR A 171 12.17 29.18 29.78
CA THR A 171 12.55 30.43 29.07
C THR A 171 11.36 31.22 28.58
N GLY A 172 10.17 30.63 28.53
CA GLY A 172 8.95 31.25 27.97
C GLY A 172 9.04 31.58 26.48
N LYS A 173 10.11 31.09 25.78
CA LYS A 173 10.27 31.32 24.36
C LYS A 173 9.56 30.23 23.54
N SER A 174 8.94 30.66 22.46
CA SER A 174 8.33 29.76 21.50
C SER A 174 9.41 28.99 20.71
N GLU A 175 9.36 27.69 20.79
CA GLU A 175 10.16 26.80 19.97
C GLU A 175 9.24 26.02 19.01
N HIS A 176 9.66 25.87 17.75
CA HIS A 176 8.95 25.03 16.79
C HIS A 176 9.62 23.66 16.70
N SER A 177 8.84 22.63 16.74
CA SER A 177 9.29 21.25 16.62
C SER A 177 8.37 20.43 15.73
N GLU A 178 8.91 19.45 15.05
CA GLU A 178 8.16 18.47 14.31
C GLU A 178 7.66 17.39 15.28
N LEU A 179 6.35 17.28 15.44
CA LEU A 179 5.73 16.29 16.31
C LEU A 179 4.85 15.35 15.50
N PRO A 180 4.80 14.06 15.84
CA PRO A 180 3.79 13.16 15.27
C PRO A 180 2.38 13.70 15.49
N ILE A 181 1.53 13.64 14.47
CA ILE A 181 0.16 14.18 14.53
C ILE A 181 -0.67 13.57 15.65
N SER A 182 -0.35 12.35 16.09
CA SER A 182 -1.02 11.68 17.22
C SER A 182 -0.80 12.37 18.56
N GLN A 183 0.23 13.20 18.67
CA GLN A 183 0.57 13.95 19.90
C GLN A 183 -0.07 15.33 19.98
N LEU A 184 -0.80 15.76 18.97
CA LEU A 184 -1.50 17.03 18.96
C LEU A 184 -2.66 17.01 19.95
N VAL A 185 -2.84 18.15 20.63
CA VAL A 185 -3.94 18.37 21.58
C VAL A 185 -4.65 19.68 21.25
N PRO A 186 -5.93 19.84 21.61
CA PRO A 186 -6.60 21.12 21.48
C PRO A 186 -5.83 22.22 22.24
N GLY A 187 -5.60 23.35 21.57
CA GLY A 187 -4.79 24.47 22.07
C GLY A 187 -3.37 24.52 21.48
N ASP A 188 -2.88 23.49 20.84
CA ASP A 188 -1.61 23.54 20.10
C ASP A 188 -1.69 24.55 18.95
N ILE A 189 -0.61 25.30 18.74
CA ILE A 189 -0.46 26.20 17.59
C ILE A 189 0.43 25.51 16.57
N ILE A 190 -0.09 25.36 15.35
CA ILE A 190 0.61 24.72 14.26
C ILE A 190 0.82 25.68 13.10
N LYS A 191 1.91 25.44 12.35
CA LYS A 191 2.20 26.11 11.10
C LYS A 191 1.78 25.19 9.95
N LEU A 192 1.12 25.78 8.96
CA LEU A 192 0.73 25.11 7.72
C LEU A 192 1.53 25.67 6.55
N SER A 193 1.94 24.80 5.66
CA SER A 193 2.64 25.12 4.42
C SER A 193 2.08 24.29 3.26
N ALA A 194 2.34 24.70 2.03
CA ALA A 194 1.90 23.96 0.85
C ALA A 194 2.39 22.49 0.89
N GLY A 195 1.47 21.56 0.68
CA GLY A 195 1.73 20.12 0.75
C GLY A 195 1.38 19.46 2.08
N ASP A 196 1.16 20.23 3.13
CA ASP A 196 0.82 19.68 4.43
C ASP A 196 -0.61 19.11 4.45
N MET A 197 -0.78 18.00 5.12
CA MET A 197 -2.10 17.50 5.49
C MET A 197 -2.58 18.21 6.76
N ILE A 198 -3.85 18.56 6.77
CA ILE A 198 -4.47 19.14 7.98
C ILE A 198 -4.60 18.04 9.03
N PRO A 199 -3.83 18.14 10.14
CA PRO A 199 -3.68 17.02 11.08
C PRO A 199 -4.82 16.87 12.08
N ALA A 200 -5.64 17.91 12.25
CA ALA A 200 -6.76 17.97 13.18
C ALA A 200 -7.75 19.05 12.73
N ASP A 201 -8.85 19.27 13.42
CA ASP A 201 -9.71 20.41 13.14
C ASP A 201 -9.05 21.68 13.68
N LEU A 202 -8.91 22.69 12.81
CA LEU A 202 -8.13 23.89 13.07
C LEU A 202 -8.95 25.16 12.90
N ARG A 203 -8.64 26.16 13.74
CA ARG A 203 -9.06 27.56 13.57
C ARG A 203 -7.87 28.40 13.16
N LEU A 204 -7.95 29.06 12.02
CA LEU A 204 -6.87 29.91 11.51
C LEU A 204 -6.68 31.16 12.40
N LEU A 205 -5.45 31.41 12.79
CA LEU A 205 -5.04 32.62 13.51
C LEU A 205 -4.49 33.67 12.56
N SER A 206 -3.72 33.24 11.57
CA SER A 206 -3.26 34.04 10.44
C SER A 206 -3.16 33.14 9.20
N ALA A 207 -3.45 33.70 8.04
CA ALA A 207 -3.35 32.99 6.77
C ALA A 207 -2.91 33.97 5.67
N LYS A 208 -2.08 33.50 4.76
CA LYS A 208 -1.67 34.25 3.58
C LYS A 208 -1.76 33.38 2.35
N ASP A 209 -2.61 33.82 1.40
CA ASP A 209 -2.88 33.15 0.14
C ASP A 209 -3.12 31.64 0.29
N LEU A 210 -3.86 31.28 1.34
CA LEU A 210 -4.09 29.89 1.73
C LEU A 210 -5.24 29.28 0.93
N PHE A 211 -4.94 28.26 0.17
CA PHE A 211 -5.93 27.44 -0.54
C PHE A 211 -5.87 26.01 -0.02
N ILE A 212 -7.03 25.50 0.34
CA ILE A 212 -7.21 24.15 0.89
C ILE A 212 -8.06 23.31 -0.06
N SER A 213 -7.60 22.12 -0.39
CA SER A 213 -8.43 21.13 -1.07
C SER A 213 -9.29 20.40 -0.05
N GLN A 214 -10.60 20.54 -0.18
CA GLN A 214 -11.60 19.85 0.63
C GLN A 214 -12.24 18.66 -0.11
N ALA A 215 -11.68 18.26 -1.25
CA ALA A 215 -12.22 17.20 -2.11
C ALA A 215 -12.52 15.89 -1.33
N ALA A 216 -11.71 15.56 -0.35
CA ALA A 216 -11.88 14.40 0.50
C ALA A 216 -13.17 14.44 1.35
N LEU A 217 -13.68 15.61 1.69
CA LEU A 217 -14.87 15.78 2.52
C LEU A 217 -16.10 16.18 1.72
N THR A 218 -15.94 17.06 0.73
CA THR A 218 -17.05 17.63 -0.05
C THR A 218 -17.24 16.97 -1.42
N GLY A 219 -16.23 16.28 -1.93
CA GLY A 219 -16.20 15.76 -3.31
C GLY A 219 -15.90 16.82 -4.38
N GLU A 220 -15.77 18.10 -3.99
CA GLU A 220 -15.45 19.19 -4.91
C GLU A 220 -13.94 19.28 -5.15
N SER A 221 -13.53 19.29 -6.41
CA SER A 221 -12.11 19.25 -6.79
C SER A 221 -11.39 20.60 -6.72
N LEU A 222 -12.14 21.71 -6.72
CA LEU A 222 -11.54 23.05 -6.70
C LEU A 222 -11.09 23.41 -5.28
N PRO A 223 -9.85 23.91 -5.11
CA PRO A 223 -9.39 24.42 -3.83
C PRO A 223 -10.20 25.61 -3.36
N VAL A 224 -10.43 25.69 -2.07
CA VAL A 224 -11.17 26.79 -1.41
C VAL A 224 -10.18 27.71 -0.72
N GLU A 225 -10.35 29.03 -0.94
CA GLU A 225 -9.58 30.04 -0.23
C GLU A 225 -9.99 30.12 1.23
N LYS A 226 -9.01 30.12 2.12
CA LYS A 226 -9.20 30.26 3.57
C LYS A 226 -8.50 31.50 4.09
N VAL A 227 -9.22 32.24 4.95
CA VAL A 227 -8.73 33.47 5.57
C VAL A 227 -8.99 33.45 7.07
N ALA A 228 -8.13 34.13 7.85
CA ALA A 228 -8.25 34.12 9.30
C ALA A 228 -9.48 34.90 9.80
N ASP A 229 -9.81 36.02 9.15
CA ASP A 229 -10.92 36.89 9.52
C ASP A 229 -11.93 37.01 8.38
N PRO A 230 -12.92 36.10 8.32
CA PRO A 230 -13.92 36.09 7.27
C PRO A 230 -14.91 37.25 7.42
N ARG A 231 -15.32 37.78 6.30
CA ARG A 231 -16.30 38.91 6.24
C ARG A 231 -17.77 38.48 6.30
N SER A 232 -18.04 37.16 6.17
CA SER A 232 -19.39 36.60 6.16
C SER A 232 -19.59 35.56 7.24
N GLN A 233 -20.76 35.59 7.89
CA GLN A 233 -21.19 34.51 8.77
C GLN A 233 -21.90 33.44 7.94
N VAL A 234 -21.51 32.19 8.13
CA VAL A 234 -22.04 31.03 7.43
C VAL A 234 -22.64 30.05 8.43
N SER A 235 -23.63 29.30 8.02
CA SER A 235 -24.32 28.34 8.87
C SER A 235 -23.75 26.94 8.83
N ASP A 236 -22.95 26.61 7.80
CA ASP A 236 -22.27 25.31 7.67
C ASP A 236 -20.79 25.42 8.04
N PRO A 237 -20.27 24.58 8.96
CA PRO A 237 -18.85 24.58 9.29
C PRO A 237 -17.93 24.40 8.11
N LEU A 238 -18.29 23.60 7.10
CA LEU A 238 -17.48 23.38 5.88
C LEU A 238 -17.30 24.63 5.04
N GLU A 239 -18.29 25.51 5.04
CA GLU A 239 -18.23 26.77 4.30
C GLU A 239 -17.50 27.88 5.06
N CYS A 240 -17.16 27.66 6.36
CA CYS A 240 -16.42 28.64 7.14
C CYS A 240 -15.02 28.84 6.56
N GLN A 241 -14.68 30.08 6.23
CA GLN A 241 -13.39 30.41 5.63
C GLN A 241 -12.21 30.35 6.61
N ASN A 242 -12.45 30.38 7.91
CA ASN A 242 -11.40 30.35 8.93
C ASN A 242 -11.28 29.01 9.67
N LEU A 243 -11.97 27.96 9.20
CA LEU A 243 -11.85 26.61 9.69
C LEU A 243 -11.19 25.71 8.66
N CYS A 244 -10.31 24.83 9.13
CA CYS A 244 -9.69 23.76 8.35
C CYS A 244 -9.98 22.44 9.04
N PHE A 245 -10.27 21.40 8.27
CA PHE A 245 -10.71 20.11 8.79
C PHE A 245 -9.71 19.02 8.55
N MET A 246 -9.60 18.10 9.50
CA MET A 246 -8.74 16.92 9.38
C MET A 246 -9.03 16.14 8.09
N GLY A 247 -7.99 15.70 7.42
CA GLY A 247 -8.09 14.92 6.17
C GLY A 247 -8.12 15.75 4.89
N THR A 248 -8.14 17.08 5.01
CA THR A 248 -7.92 18.00 3.88
C THR A 248 -6.45 18.36 3.75
N ASN A 249 -6.05 19.02 2.67
CA ASN A 249 -4.64 19.37 2.47
C ASN A 249 -4.46 20.80 1.95
N VAL A 250 -3.31 21.38 2.29
CA VAL A 250 -2.89 22.69 1.82
C VAL A 250 -2.38 22.60 0.37
N VAL A 251 -3.00 23.31 -0.54
CA VAL A 251 -2.59 23.40 -1.95
C VAL A 251 -1.54 24.48 -2.13
N SER A 252 -1.79 25.67 -1.56
CA SER A 252 -0.85 26.79 -1.63
C SER A 252 -1.03 27.69 -0.40
N GLY A 253 -0.04 28.58 -0.20
CA GLY A 253 -0.04 29.53 0.90
C GLY A 253 0.56 29.00 2.19
N THR A 254 0.49 29.86 3.23
CA THR A 254 0.97 29.57 4.58
C THR A 254 -0.01 30.06 5.62
N ALA A 255 -0.06 29.41 6.78
CA ALA A 255 -0.93 29.80 7.87
C ALA A 255 -0.39 29.41 9.24
N LEU A 256 -0.85 30.12 10.28
CA LEU A 256 -0.81 29.69 11.66
C LEU A 256 -2.22 29.36 12.12
N ALA A 257 -2.40 28.27 12.78
CA ALA A 257 -3.70 27.79 13.22
C ALA A 257 -3.64 27.18 14.63
N MET A 258 -4.76 27.25 15.33
CA MET A 258 -4.94 26.58 16.62
C MET A 258 -5.74 25.29 16.44
N VAL A 259 -5.32 24.22 17.06
CA VAL A 259 -6.05 22.97 17.12
C VAL A 259 -7.28 23.15 18.02
N ILE A 260 -8.46 22.91 17.48
CA ILE A 260 -9.74 23.04 18.18
C ILE A 260 -10.46 21.72 18.42
N GLY A 261 -10.04 20.66 17.76
CA GLY A 261 -10.58 19.32 17.93
C GLY A 261 -9.65 18.26 17.42
N THR A 262 -9.59 17.13 18.11
CA THR A 262 -8.68 16.02 17.83
C THR A 262 -9.41 14.67 17.81
N GLY A 263 -8.86 13.70 17.13
CA GLY A 263 -9.32 12.32 17.14
C GLY A 263 -10.78 12.14 16.71
N SER A 264 -11.57 11.47 17.55
CA SER A 264 -12.98 11.19 17.31
C SER A 264 -13.88 12.44 17.33
N GLU A 265 -13.42 13.54 17.92
CA GLU A 265 -14.14 14.80 17.94
C GLU A 265 -13.87 15.71 16.73
N THR A 266 -13.07 15.26 15.79
CA THR A 266 -12.89 15.95 14.50
C THR A 266 -14.11 15.71 13.59
N TYR A 267 -14.30 16.60 12.63
CA TYR A 267 -15.32 16.44 11.59
C TYR A 267 -15.17 15.08 10.91
N PHE A 268 -13.96 14.76 10.50
CA PHE A 268 -13.62 13.49 9.86
C PHE A 268 -13.84 12.27 10.79
N GLY A 269 -13.48 12.38 12.06
CA GLY A 269 -13.67 11.33 13.05
C GLY A 269 -15.13 10.94 13.26
N GLN A 270 -16.02 11.92 13.28
CA GLN A 270 -17.46 11.69 13.39
C GLN A 270 -18.05 11.04 12.14
N LEU A 271 -17.61 11.43 10.96
CA LEU A 271 -18.01 10.79 9.72
C LEU A 271 -17.51 9.35 9.65
N ALA A 272 -16.27 9.13 9.99
CA ALA A 272 -15.65 7.80 9.98
C ALA A 272 -16.38 6.80 10.93
N GLN A 273 -16.89 7.24 12.08
CA GLN A 273 -17.69 6.42 12.98
C GLN A 273 -19.01 5.96 12.35
N ARG A 274 -19.62 6.76 11.51
CA ARG A 274 -20.90 6.44 10.85
C ARG A 274 -20.73 5.52 9.65
N VAL A 275 -19.61 5.62 8.94
CA VAL A 275 -19.34 4.88 7.70
C VAL A 275 -18.89 3.44 7.93
N THR A 276 -18.47 3.08 9.14
CA THR A 276 -18.08 1.70 9.48
C THR A 276 -19.16 0.63 9.28
N SER A 277 -20.36 1.03 8.90
CA SER A 277 -21.49 0.14 8.61
C SER A 277 -21.75 -0.11 7.12
N GLN A 278 -21.03 0.52 6.20
CA GLN A 278 -21.23 0.32 4.75
C GLN A 278 -20.30 -0.74 4.17
N ASP A 279 -20.81 -1.56 3.26
CA ASP A 279 -20.09 -2.62 2.56
C ASP A 279 -19.03 -2.00 1.61
N GLU A 280 -17.76 -2.19 1.92
CA GLU A 280 -16.65 -1.77 1.08
C GLU A 280 -16.54 -2.62 -0.18
N GLN A 281 -16.19 -1.99 -1.31
CA GLN A 281 -15.87 -2.73 -2.53
C GLN A 281 -14.54 -3.49 -2.35
N PRO A 282 -14.49 -4.80 -2.65
CA PRO A 282 -13.28 -5.58 -2.49
C PRO A 282 -12.18 -5.11 -3.46
N ASN A 283 -10.97 -4.94 -2.95
CA ASN A 283 -9.81 -4.65 -3.79
C ASN A 283 -9.43 -5.86 -4.67
N ALA A 284 -8.51 -5.67 -5.63
CA ALA A 284 -8.08 -6.73 -6.55
C ALA A 284 -7.54 -7.98 -5.84
N PHE A 285 -6.85 -7.80 -4.72
CA PHE A 285 -6.34 -8.87 -3.89
C PHE A 285 -7.47 -9.68 -3.23
N GLN A 286 -8.43 -9.01 -2.58
CA GLN A 286 -9.60 -9.65 -1.99
C GLN A 286 -10.45 -10.36 -3.05
N ALA A 287 -10.61 -9.74 -4.22
CA ALA A 287 -11.31 -10.36 -5.34
C ALA A 287 -10.60 -11.63 -5.84
N GLY A 288 -9.27 -11.66 -5.85
CA GLY A 288 -8.47 -12.83 -6.19
C GLY A 288 -8.67 -13.98 -5.20
N ILE A 289 -8.53 -13.70 -3.90
CA ILE A 289 -8.78 -14.69 -2.84
C ILE A 289 -10.23 -15.20 -2.88
N SER A 290 -11.19 -14.31 -3.07
CA SER A 290 -12.60 -14.68 -3.18
C SER A 290 -12.88 -15.61 -4.35
N LYS A 291 -12.25 -15.41 -5.51
CA LYS A 291 -12.37 -16.32 -6.67
C LYS A 291 -11.83 -17.71 -6.36
N VAL A 292 -10.68 -17.80 -5.69
CA VAL A 292 -10.08 -19.09 -5.27
C VAL A 292 -10.99 -19.80 -4.25
N SER A 293 -11.42 -19.08 -3.21
CA SER A 293 -12.31 -19.63 -2.20
C SER A 293 -13.63 -20.12 -2.80
N TRP A 294 -14.18 -19.36 -3.75
CA TRP A 294 -15.41 -19.74 -4.43
C TRP A 294 -15.25 -20.98 -5.32
N LEU A 295 -14.12 -21.15 -5.96
CA LEU A 295 -13.81 -22.38 -6.72
C LEU A 295 -13.85 -23.59 -5.80
N LEU A 296 -13.22 -23.52 -4.65
CA LEU A 296 -13.17 -24.60 -3.66
C LEU A 296 -14.56 -24.88 -3.03
N ILE A 297 -15.32 -23.83 -2.72
CA ILE A 297 -16.69 -23.96 -2.20
C ILE A 297 -17.63 -24.63 -3.22
N ARG A 298 -17.55 -24.27 -4.49
CA ARG A 298 -18.33 -24.94 -5.55
C ARG A 298 -18.04 -26.43 -5.61
N PHE A 299 -16.76 -26.77 -5.52
CA PHE A 299 -16.32 -28.14 -5.51
C PHE A 299 -16.89 -28.90 -4.30
N MET A 300 -16.81 -28.31 -3.12
CA MET A 300 -17.38 -28.84 -1.88
C MET A 300 -18.90 -29.08 -2.01
N LEU A 301 -19.63 -28.11 -2.52
CA LEU A 301 -21.10 -28.18 -2.67
C LEU A 301 -21.56 -29.28 -3.63
N VAL A 302 -20.74 -29.67 -4.60
CA VAL A 302 -21.03 -30.78 -5.50
C VAL A 302 -20.63 -32.11 -4.89
N MET A 303 -19.46 -32.18 -4.29
CA MET A 303 -18.87 -33.45 -3.86
C MET A 303 -19.43 -33.97 -2.53
N THR A 304 -19.75 -33.10 -1.60
CA THR A 304 -20.28 -33.51 -0.28
C THR A 304 -21.58 -34.29 -0.35
N PRO A 305 -22.61 -33.88 -1.12
CA PRO A 305 -23.81 -34.67 -1.29
C PRO A 305 -23.55 -36.05 -1.94
N ILE A 306 -22.59 -36.13 -2.89
CA ILE A 306 -22.22 -37.36 -3.55
C ILE A 306 -21.59 -38.33 -2.53
N VAL A 307 -20.69 -37.86 -1.69
CA VAL A 307 -20.10 -38.66 -0.60
C VAL A 307 -21.19 -39.18 0.36
N LEU A 308 -22.11 -38.31 0.76
CA LEU A 308 -23.23 -38.68 1.63
C LEU A 308 -24.07 -39.78 1.02
N LEU A 309 -24.50 -39.63 -0.23
CA LEU A 309 -25.36 -40.58 -0.89
C LEU A 309 -24.66 -41.93 -1.09
N ILE A 310 -23.43 -41.93 -1.56
CA ILE A 310 -22.66 -43.16 -1.75
C ILE A 310 -22.50 -43.92 -0.42
N ASN A 311 -22.07 -43.26 0.64
CA ASN A 311 -21.89 -43.92 1.94
C ASN A 311 -23.23 -44.33 2.56
N GLY A 312 -24.28 -43.54 2.45
CA GLY A 312 -25.60 -43.87 2.95
C GLY A 312 -26.19 -45.11 2.28
N PHE A 313 -26.09 -45.22 0.94
CA PHE A 313 -26.64 -46.36 0.20
C PHE A 313 -25.76 -47.61 0.31
N THR A 314 -24.43 -47.47 0.38
CA THR A 314 -23.55 -48.64 0.44
C THR A 314 -23.40 -49.20 1.84
N LYS A 315 -23.43 -48.41 2.89
CA LYS A 315 -23.21 -48.82 4.30
C LYS A 315 -24.49 -48.92 5.13
N GLY A 316 -25.57 -48.29 4.68
CA GLY A 316 -26.86 -48.32 5.35
C GLY A 316 -27.01 -47.47 6.63
N ASP A 317 -25.91 -46.92 7.16
CA ASP A 317 -25.92 -46.01 8.31
C ASP A 317 -25.83 -44.54 7.80
N TRP A 318 -26.98 -43.89 7.71
CA TRP A 318 -27.08 -42.53 7.25
C TRP A 318 -26.54 -41.52 8.24
N TRP A 319 -26.50 -41.81 9.53
CA TRP A 319 -25.98 -40.91 10.52
C TRP A 319 -24.44 -40.80 10.43
N GLU A 320 -23.78 -41.97 10.40
CA GLU A 320 -22.35 -42.04 10.22
C GLU A 320 -21.91 -41.47 8.87
N ALA A 321 -22.66 -41.75 7.79
CA ALA A 321 -22.44 -41.17 6.47
C ALA A 321 -22.59 -39.65 6.47
N ALA A 322 -23.55 -39.09 7.20
CA ALA A 322 -23.72 -37.65 7.33
C ALA A 322 -22.55 -36.98 8.06
N LEU A 323 -22.09 -37.57 9.17
CA LEU A 323 -20.94 -37.08 9.91
C LEU A 323 -19.67 -37.13 9.06
N PHE A 324 -19.48 -38.22 8.31
CA PHE A 324 -18.34 -38.37 7.42
C PHE A 324 -18.36 -37.36 6.29
N ALA A 325 -19.51 -37.19 5.60
CA ALA A 325 -19.68 -36.19 4.54
C ALA A 325 -19.45 -34.78 5.05
N LEU A 326 -19.91 -34.46 6.26
CA LEU A 326 -19.69 -33.17 6.89
C LEU A 326 -18.21 -32.94 7.20
N SER A 327 -17.49 -33.97 7.67
CA SER A 327 -16.04 -33.91 7.91
C SER A 327 -15.25 -33.70 6.61
N VAL A 328 -15.68 -34.34 5.51
CA VAL A 328 -15.10 -34.12 4.18
C VAL A 328 -15.35 -32.68 3.72
N ALA A 329 -16.56 -32.16 3.91
CA ALA A 329 -16.89 -30.79 3.56
C ALA A 329 -16.02 -29.77 4.29
N VAL A 330 -15.79 -29.95 5.57
CA VAL A 330 -14.91 -29.09 6.37
C VAL A 330 -13.47 -29.18 5.90
N GLY A 331 -12.95 -30.39 5.63
CA GLY A 331 -11.60 -30.56 5.09
C GLY A 331 -11.39 -29.93 3.72
N LEU A 332 -12.46 -29.73 2.93
CA LEU A 332 -12.44 -29.00 1.65
C LEU A 332 -12.53 -27.49 1.81
N THR A 333 -12.92 -26.99 2.96
CA THR A 333 -13.07 -25.56 3.22
C THR A 333 -11.69 -24.94 3.43
N PRO A 334 -11.32 -23.87 2.71
CA PRO A 334 -10.01 -23.25 2.81
C PRO A 334 -9.87 -22.37 4.07
N GLU A 335 -9.92 -22.97 5.23
CA GLU A 335 -9.96 -22.26 6.52
C GLU A 335 -8.65 -21.56 6.84
N MET A 336 -7.55 -22.18 6.52
CA MET A 336 -6.21 -21.64 6.78
C MET A 336 -5.78 -20.60 5.72
N LEU A 337 -6.52 -20.46 4.62
CA LEU A 337 -6.14 -19.56 3.53
C LEU A 337 -5.98 -18.11 3.97
N PRO A 338 -6.95 -17.49 4.68
CA PRO A 338 -6.77 -16.10 5.12
C PRO A 338 -5.56 -15.93 6.06
N MET A 339 -5.35 -16.88 6.96
CA MET A 339 -4.26 -16.84 7.92
C MET A 339 -2.89 -17.01 7.25
N ILE A 340 -2.73 -17.99 6.37
CA ILE A 340 -1.45 -18.21 5.66
C ILE A 340 -1.14 -17.03 4.73
N VAL A 341 -2.14 -16.52 4.04
CA VAL A 341 -1.98 -15.33 3.19
C VAL A 341 -1.54 -14.12 4.01
N THR A 342 -2.22 -13.82 5.10
CA THR A 342 -1.87 -12.71 5.98
C THR A 342 -0.48 -12.89 6.59
N SER A 343 -0.15 -14.09 7.05
CA SER A 343 1.18 -14.43 7.59
C SER A 343 2.27 -14.27 6.54
N THR A 344 2.04 -14.70 5.30
CA THR A 344 2.98 -14.57 4.20
C THR A 344 3.23 -13.09 3.86
N LEU A 345 2.16 -12.32 3.78
CA LEU A 345 2.25 -10.88 3.51
C LEU A 345 2.94 -10.13 4.66
N ALA A 346 2.60 -10.43 5.90
CA ALA A 346 3.23 -9.81 7.07
C ALA A 346 4.73 -10.10 7.12
N LYS A 347 5.14 -11.34 6.85
CA LYS A 347 6.55 -11.70 6.76
C LYS A 347 7.25 -11.00 5.60
N GLY A 348 6.61 -10.93 4.43
CA GLY A 348 7.12 -10.18 3.27
C GLY A 348 7.33 -8.71 3.61
N ALA A 349 6.38 -8.09 4.31
CA ALA A 349 6.46 -6.71 4.77
C ALA A 349 7.63 -6.48 5.74
N VAL A 350 7.84 -7.38 6.70
CA VAL A 350 9.00 -7.32 7.62
C VAL A 350 10.33 -7.44 6.85
N LYS A 351 10.39 -8.32 5.87
CA LYS A 351 11.60 -8.49 5.06
C LYS A 351 11.85 -7.25 4.17
N LEU A 352 10.80 -6.68 3.58
CA LEU A 352 10.86 -5.44 2.84
C LEU A 352 11.35 -4.26 3.70
N SER A 353 10.92 -4.18 4.97
CA SER A 353 11.36 -3.13 5.88
C SER A 353 12.87 -3.16 6.15
N ARG A 354 13.46 -4.33 6.20
CA ARG A 354 14.93 -4.49 6.30
C ARG A 354 15.67 -4.02 5.05
N GLN A 355 14.99 -3.99 3.91
CA GLN A 355 15.48 -3.44 2.65
C GLN A 355 15.05 -1.98 2.43
N LYS A 356 14.65 -1.28 3.50
CA LYS A 356 14.24 0.12 3.49
C LYS A 356 12.97 0.40 2.69
N VAL A 357 12.06 -0.57 2.61
CA VAL A 357 10.74 -0.47 1.98
C VAL A 357 9.68 -0.69 3.05
N ILE A 358 8.93 0.34 3.37
CA ILE A 358 7.85 0.27 4.36
C ILE A 358 6.51 0.10 3.64
N VAL A 359 5.81 -0.96 3.97
CA VAL A 359 4.50 -1.28 3.41
C VAL A 359 3.42 -0.75 4.36
N LYS A 360 2.64 0.20 3.91
CA LYS A 360 1.50 0.76 4.67
C LYS A 360 0.30 -0.18 4.67
N ARG A 361 0.14 -0.96 3.58
CA ARG A 361 -0.92 -1.96 3.41
C ARG A 361 -0.32 -3.27 2.95
N LEU A 362 -0.64 -4.36 3.64
CA LEU A 362 -0.06 -5.68 3.33
C LEU A 362 -0.48 -6.18 1.93
N ASP A 363 -1.69 -5.89 1.49
CA ASP A 363 -2.20 -6.27 0.17
C ASP A 363 -1.47 -5.59 -0.99
N ALA A 364 -0.85 -4.43 -0.76
CA ALA A 364 -0.03 -3.75 -1.77
C ALA A 364 1.19 -4.56 -2.21
N ILE A 365 1.68 -5.49 -1.39
CA ILE A 365 2.82 -6.36 -1.74
C ILE A 365 2.50 -7.20 -2.98
N GLN A 366 1.28 -7.67 -3.12
CA GLN A 366 0.86 -8.44 -4.29
C GLN A 366 0.91 -7.59 -5.56
N ASN A 367 0.39 -6.38 -5.53
CA ASN A 367 0.47 -5.45 -6.66
C ASN A 367 1.93 -5.06 -6.98
N PHE A 368 2.77 -4.95 -5.94
CA PHE A 368 4.18 -4.67 -6.09
C PHE A 368 4.91 -5.78 -6.89
N GLY A 369 4.59 -7.04 -6.60
CA GLY A 369 5.10 -8.18 -7.37
C GLY A 369 4.48 -8.34 -8.76
N ALA A 370 3.25 -7.87 -8.96
CA ALA A 370 2.54 -7.93 -10.24
C ALA A 370 2.84 -6.74 -11.18
N MET A 371 3.50 -5.70 -10.69
CA MET A 371 3.78 -4.47 -11.43
C MET A 371 4.58 -4.75 -12.70
N ASP A 372 4.07 -4.31 -13.85
CA ASP A 372 4.72 -4.41 -15.15
C ASP A 372 5.06 -3.03 -15.75
N ILE A 373 4.43 -1.96 -15.29
CA ILE A 373 4.76 -0.59 -15.64
C ILE A 373 5.01 0.22 -14.37
N LEU A 374 6.12 0.92 -14.33
CA LEU A 374 6.46 1.91 -13.31
C LEU A 374 6.45 3.29 -13.94
N CYS A 375 5.54 4.15 -13.51
CA CYS A 375 5.57 5.57 -13.82
C CYS A 375 6.27 6.32 -12.69
N THR A 376 7.22 7.17 -13.01
CA THR A 376 7.96 7.94 -12.01
C THR A 376 8.26 9.34 -12.49
N ASP A 377 8.45 10.28 -11.58
CA ASP A 377 8.98 11.58 -11.92
C ASP A 377 10.49 11.49 -12.18
N LYS A 378 11.01 12.48 -12.88
CA LYS A 378 12.43 12.60 -13.20
C LYS A 378 13.24 13.06 -11.99
N THR A 379 12.81 14.17 -11.39
CA THR A 379 13.56 14.91 -10.36
C THR A 379 13.67 14.13 -9.06
N GLY A 380 14.90 13.99 -8.55
CA GLY A 380 15.20 13.29 -7.31
C GLY A 380 15.07 11.76 -7.40
N THR A 381 14.44 11.21 -8.45
CA THR A 381 14.34 9.76 -8.67
C THR A 381 15.44 9.28 -9.63
N LEU A 382 15.46 9.80 -10.85
CA LEU A 382 16.55 9.55 -11.80
C LEU A 382 17.78 10.38 -11.48
N THR A 383 17.57 11.54 -10.92
CA THR A 383 18.58 12.53 -10.60
C THR A 383 18.88 12.58 -9.12
N GLN A 384 20.00 13.20 -8.76
CA GLN A 384 20.41 13.40 -7.37
C GLN A 384 19.44 14.39 -6.68
N ASP A 385 19.26 14.24 -5.38
CA ASP A 385 18.51 15.24 -4.58
C ASP A 385 19.32 16.52 -4.32
N LYS A 386 20.49 16.63 -4.92
CA LYS A 386 21.37 17.79 -4.83
C LYS A 386 21.36 18.53 -6.16
N ILE A 387 20.64 19.63 -6.19
CA ILE A 387 20.62 20.54 -7.33
C ILE A 387 21.74 21.56 -7.13
N VAL A 388 22.46 21.88 -8.19
CA VAL A 388 23.55 22.87 -8.21
C VAL A 388 23.15 24.01 -9.14
N LEU A 389 23.33 25.25 -8.69
CA LEU A 389 23.19 26.41 -9.56
C LEU A 389 24.47 26.50 -10.44
N GLU A 390 24.32 26.15 -11.72
CA GLU A 390 25.42 26.09 -12.68
C GLU A 390 25.67 27.45 -13.37
N ARG A 391 24.59 28.18 -13.69
CA ARG A 391 24.66 29.47 -14.37
C ARG A 391 23.66 30.47 -13.82
N HIS A 392 24.05 31.72 -13.77
CA HIS A 392 23.21 32.88 -13.58
C HIS A 392 23.52 33.90 -14.68
N THR A 393 22.56 34.12 -15.56
CA THR A 393 22.76 34.86 -16.81
C THR A 393 21.76 36.00 -16.97
N ASP A 394 22.17 37.00 -17.73
CA ASP A 394 21.22 37.97 -18.29
C ASP A 394 20.30 37.32 -19.33
N VAL A 395 19.41 38.10 -19.90
CA VAL A 395 18.42 37.65 -20.88
C VAL A 395 19.07 37.10 -22.17
N PHE A 396 20.30 37.49 -22.44
CA PHE A 396 21.05 37.08 -23.64
C PHE A 396 22.08 35.99 -23.40
N GLY A 397 22.17 35.46 -22.20
CA GLY A 397 23.06 34.36 -21.85
C GLY A 397 24.44 34.74 -21.34
N ALA A 398 24.75 36.04 -21.13
CA ALA A 398 25.94 36.50 -20.48
C ALA A 398 25.84 36.39 -18.95
N ASN A 399 26.94 36.08 -18.27
CA ASN A 399 26.95 35.98 -16.82
C ASN A 399 26.52 37.29 -16.14
N SER A 400 25.65 37.22 -15.12
CA SER A 400 25.07 38.38 -14.47
C SER A 400 24.95 38.19 -12.96
N GLU A 401 25.76 38.95 -12.21
CA GLU A 401 25.72 38.98 -10.75
C GLU A 401 24.44 39.68 -10.22
N ARG A 402 23.81 40.50 -11.02
CA ARG A 402 22.53 41.14 -10.70
C ARG A 402 21.44 40.10 -10.58
N VAL A 403 21.38 39.16 -11.50
CA VAL A 403 20.38 38.06 -11.50
C VAL A 403 20.59 37.16 -10.30
N LEU A 404 21.83 36.82 -9.95
CA LEU A 404 22.12 36.05 -8.76
C LEU A 404 21.68 36.79 -7.49
N ARG A 405 21.88 38.08 -7.39
CA ARG A 405 21.43 38.91 -6.28
C ARG A 405 19.91 38.88 -6.10
N TYR A 406 19.15 39.06 -7.17
CA TYR A 406 17.69 38.98 -7.12
C TYR A 406 17.19 37.59 -6.76
N ALA A 407 17.79 36.56 -7.32
CA ALA A 407 17.47 35.18 -6.99
C ALA A 407 17.74 34.88 -5.51
N TRP A 408 18.87 35.39 -4.98
CA TRP A 408 19.20 35.23 -3.55
C TRP A 408 18.18 35.92 -2.65
N LEU A 409 17.85 37.20 -2.94
CA LEU A 409 16.82 37.94 -2.16
C LEU A 409 15.50 37.24 -2.12
N ASN A 410 15.05 36.70 -3.26
CA ASN A 410 13.83 35.93 -3.35
C ASN A 410 13.90 34.64 -2.52
N SER A 411 14.99 33.87 -2.63
CA SER A 411 15.14 32.61 -1.92
C SER A 411 15.40 32.81 -0.41
N PHE A 412 16.08 33.89 -0.02
CA PHE A 412 16.41 34.16 1.38
C PHE A 412 15.19 34.61 2.20
N TYR A 413 14.39 35.51 1.66
CA TYR A 413 13.25 36.10 2.37
C TYR A 413 11.96 35.30 2.24
N GLN A 414 11.95 34.25 1.42
CA GLN A 414 10.86 33.31 1.36
C GLN A 414 10.64 32.60 2.71
N THR A 415 9.38 32.53 3.15
CA THR A 415 9.00 31.77 4.34
C THR A 415 8.63 30.32 3.99
N GLY A 416 8.81 29.41 4.93
CA GLY A 416 8.53 27.98 4.77
C GLY A 416 9.76 27.14 4.50
N LEU A 417 9.54 25.90 4.14
CA LEU A 417 10.60 24.96 3.76
C LEU A 417 11.19 25.41 2.41
N LYS A 418 12.48 25.69 2.41
CA LYS A 418 13.20 26.02 1.18
C LYS A 418 13.34 24.77 0.32
N ASN A 419 12.96 24.87 -0.94
CA ASN A 419 13.14 23.79 -1.88
C ASN A 419 14.62 23.65 -2.31
N LEU A 420 14.95 22.58 -3.01
CA LEU A 420 16.32 22.32 -3.44
C LEU A 420 16.90 23.41 -4.35
N LEU A 421 16.06 24.09 -5.14
CA LEU A 421 16.49 25.20 -6.00
C LEU A 421 16.89 26.43 -5.16
N ASP A 422 16.11 26.73 -4.11
CA ASP A 422 16.42 27.83 -3.19
C ASP A 422 17.71 27.57 -2.42
N VAL A 423 17.92 26.34 -1.95
CA VAL A 423 19.15 25.94 -1.27
C VAL A 423 20.35 26.10 -2.22
N ALA A 424 20.22 25.69 -3.48
CA ALA A 424 21.28 25.84 -4.48
C ALA A 424 21.64 27.31 -4.75
N VAL A 425 20.63 28.18 -4.83
CA VAL A 425 20.85 29.65 -5.00
C VAL A 425 21.61 30.23 -3.80
N LEU A 426 21.19 29.90 -2.58
CA LEU A 426 21.79 30.39 -1.35
C LEU A 426 23.25 29.91 -1.23
N THR A 427 23.50 28.62 -1.50
CA THR A 427 24.87 28.05 -1.44
C THR A 427 25.79 28.72 -2.44
N CYS A 428 25.36 28.93 -3.67
CA CYS A 428 26.16 29.58 -4.70
C CYS A 428 26.51 31.03 -4.34
N ALA A 429 25.57 31.76 -3.77
CA ALA A 429 25.77 33.14 -3.38
C ALA A 429 26.70 33.27 -2.15
N ASP A 430 26.62 32.34 -1.21
CA ASP A 430 27.51 32.30 -0.03
C ASP A 430 28.97 32.04 -0.45
N GLU A 431 29.16 31.13 -1.42
CA GLU A 431 30.50 30.89 -1.99
C GLU A 431 31.07 32.10 -2.73
N SER A 432 30.19 32.94 -3.30
CA SER A 432 30.55 34.16 -4.04
C SER A 432 30.87 35.37 -3.17
N GLN A 433 30.86 35.25 -1.83
CA GLN A 433 31.08 36.32 -0.83
C GLN A 433 30.15 37.54 -0.98
N GLN A 434 28.93 37.40 -1.49
CA GLN A 434 27.96 38.49 -1.68
C GLN A 434 27.08 38.85 -0.45
N PRO A 435 27.10 38.16 0.71
CA PRO A 435 26.13 38.40 1.78
C PRO A 435 26.19 39.83 2.37
N ASP A 436 27.35 40.46 2.39
CA ASP A 436 27.51 41.78 3.01
C ASP A 436 26.79 42.91 2.28
N ALA A 437 26.63 42.82 0.97
CA ALA A 437 25.88 43.80 0.18
C ALA A 437 24.37 43.69 0.33
N LEU A 438 23.89 42.55 0.85
CA LEU A 438 22.49 42.16 0.91
C LEU A 438 21.87 42.40 2.28
N GLN A 439 22.67 42.63 3.33
CA GLN A 439 22.20 42.85 4.70
C GLN A 439 21.38 44.16 4.89
N HIS A 440 21.34 44.99 3.88
CA HIS A 440 20.60 46.27 3.94
C HIS A 440 19.16 46.19 3.48
N TYR A 441 18.72 45.03 2.98
CA TYR A 441 17.36 44.79 2.59
C TYR A 441 16.54 44.27 3.78
N ARG A 442 15.26 44.69 3.86
CA ARG A 442 14.29 44.14 4.79
C ARG A 442 13.13 43.54 4.03
N LYS A 443 12.58 42.45 4.52
CA LYS A 443 11.35 41.86 3.98
C LYS A 443 10.17 42.77 4.28
N VAL A 444 9.35 43.04 3.28
CA VAL A 444 8.08 43.77 3.39
C VAL A 444 6.94 42.76 3.36
N ASP A 445 6.92 41.94 2.31
CA ASP A 445 5.86 40.95 2.09
C ASP A 445 6.33 39.80 1.20
N GLU A 446 5.47 38.82 0.97
CA GLU A 446 5.72 37.76 -0.01
C GLU A 446 4.41 37.26 -0.62
N ILE A 447 4.50 36.77 -1.86
CA ILE A 447 3.42 36.05 -2.54
C ILE A 447 3.91 34.60 -2.68
N PRO A 448 3.34 33.64 -1.90
CA PRO A 448 3.83 32.26 -1.86
C PRO A 448 3.77 31.56 -3.21
N PHE A 449 4.53 30.49 -3.34
CA PHE A 449 4.55 29.65 -4.53
C PHE A 449 3.19 28.95 -4.71
N ASP A 450 2.73 28.93 -5.95
CA ASP A 450 1.54 28.22 -6.38
C ASP A 450 1.86 27.33 -7.59
N PHE A 451 1.39 26.11 -7.57
CA PHE A 451 1.65 25.12 -8.62
C PHE A 451 0.94 25.42 -9.94
N GLU A 452 -0.16 26.17 -9.91
CA GLU A 452 -0.88 26.61 -11.10
C GLU A 452 -0.15 27.80 -11.74
N ARG A 453 0.22 28.80 -10.94
CA ARG A 453 0.98 29.97 -11.39
C ARG A 453 2.45 29.69 -11.68
N ARG A 454 3.03 28.64 -11.08
CA ARG A 454 4.44 28.21 -11.19
C ARG A 454 5.45 29.32 -10.95
N ARG A 455 5.15 30.26 -10.07
CA ARG A 455 6.00 31.37 -9.69
C ARG A 455 5.76 31.81 -8.26
N MET A 456 6.70 32.56 -7.75
CA MET A 456 6.61 33.15 -6.40
C MET A 456 7.31 34.51 -6.38
N SER A 457 6.86 35.37 -5.49
CA SER A 457 7.41 36.71 -5.35
C SER A 457 7.74 37.04 -3.90
N VAL A 458 8.75 37.88 -3.73
CA VAL A 458 9.11 38.48 -2.44
C VAL A 458 9.17 39.97 -2.64
N VAL A 459 8.61 40.73 -1.70
CA VAL A 459 8.71 42.17 -1.68
C VAL A 459 9.70 42.59 -0.62
N VAL A 460 10.73 43.31 -1.04
CA VAL A 460 11.81 43.81 -0.17
C VAL A 460 11.95 45.33 -0.28
N ALA A 461 12.51 45.96 0.76
CA ALA A 461 12.78 47.37 0.79
C ALA A 461 14.27 47.59 1.18
N LYS A 462 15.00 48.38 0.39
CA LYS A 462 16.31 48.88 0.70
C LYS A 462 16.23 50.30 1.24
N GLU A 463 15.36 51.12 0.68
CA GLU A 463 15.08 52.50 1.06
C GLU A 463 13.63 52.63 1.52
N ALA A 464 13.33 53.59 2.38
CA ALA A 464 11.99 53.79 2.92
C ALA A 464 10.94 54.24 1.89
N GLN A 465 11.35 54.73 0.72
CA GLN A 465 10.48 55.32 -0.28
C GLN A 465 10.02 54.34 -1.37
N TYR A 466 10.71 53.22 -1.54
CA TYR A 466 10.44 52.24 -2.61
C TYR A 466 10.43 50.81 -2.10
N HIS A 467 9.51 50.04 -2.62
CA HIS A 467 9.46 48.59 -2.48
C HIS A 467 9.87 47.94 -3.81
N GLU A 468 10.56 46.84 -3.73
CA GLU A 468 11.00 46.06 -4.88
C GLU A 468 10.39 44.66 -4.81
N LEU A 469 9.53 44.34 -5.79
CA LEU A 469 8.94 43.03 -5.95
C LEU A 469 9.85 42.20 -6.86
N ILE A 470 10.33 41.07 -6.33
CA ILE A 470 11.22 40.16 -7.04
C ILE A 470 10.48 38.85 -7.24
N CYS A 471 10.23 38.48 -8.48
CA CYS A 471 9.52 37.27 -8.88
C CYS A 471 10.48 36.31 -9.56
N LYS A 472 10.37 35.02 -9.22
CA LYS A 472 11.03 33.94 -9.97
C LYS A 472 10.02 32.84 -10.31
N GLY A 473 10.19 32.20 -11.45
CA GLY A 473 9.27 31.16 -11.90
C GLY A 473 9.63 30.55 -13.24
N ALA A 474 8.76 29.68 -13.71
CA ALA A 474 8.90 29.06 -15.01
C ALA A 474 8.83 30.09 -16.14
N LEU A 475 9.61 29.87 -17.20
CA LEU A 475 9.85 30.87 -18.25
C LEU A 475 8.56 31.38 -18.89
N GLU A 476 7.67 30.51 -19.33
CA GLU A 476 6.47 30.92 -20.08
C GLU A 476 5.50 31.70 -19.19
N GLU A 477 5.34 31.27 -17.94
CA GLU A 477 4.51 31.95 -16.94
C GLU A 477 5.11 33.31 -16.53
N MET A 478 6.43 33.44 -16.52
CA MET A 478 7.11 34.71 -16.28
C MET A 478 6.99 35.66 -17.49
N LEU A 479 7.10 35.16 -18.70
CA LEU A 479 6.93 35.94 -19.91
C LEU A 479 5.52 36.50 -20.03
N SER A 480 4.52 35.81 -19.50
CA SER A 480 3.13 36.28 -19.51
C SER A 480 2.89 37.52 -18.65
N ILE A 481 3.71 37.79 -17.66
CA ILE A 481 3.60 38.91 -16.71
C ILE A 481 4.68 39.97 -16.90
N CYS A 482 5.69 39.72 -17.75
CA CYS A 482 6.73 40.67 -18.06
C CYS A 482 6.34 41.56 -19.25
N SER A 483 6.49 42.86 -19.12
CA SER A 483 6.28 43.83 -20.18
C SER A 483 7.58 44.37 -20.76
N HIS A 484 8.67 44.32 -20.01
CA HIS A 484 9.98 44.83 -20.35
C HIS A 484 11.07 43.83 -20.09
N VAL A 485 12.20 44.08 -20.68
CA VAL A 485 13.43 43.30 -20.56
C VAL A 485 14.58 44.21 -20.22
N ARG A 486 15.51 43.80 -19.39
CA ARG A 486 16.75 44.53 -19.12
C ARG A 486 17.83 44.07 -20.07
N GLN A 487 18.39 45.05 -20.80
CA GLN A 487 19.58 44.89 -21.62
C GLN A 487 20.68 45.75 -21.03
N GLU A 488 21.70 45.14 -20.43
CA GLU A 488 22.71 45.81 -19.62
C GLU A 488 22.09 46.71 -18.52
N ASP A 489 22.10 48.02 -18.68
CA ASP A 489 21.49 48.95 -17.76
C ASP A 489 20.19 49.61 -18.29
N GLU A 490 19.83 49.33 -19.53
CA GLU A 490 18.61 49.87 -20.15
C GLU A 490 17.40 48.93 -20.04
N VAL A 491 16.24 49.47 -19.79
CA VAL A 491 14.95 48.74 -19.80
C VAL A 491 14.27 49.00 -21.12
N ILE A 492 14.09 47.95 -21.90
CA ILE A 492 13.46 48.02 -23.22
C ILE A 492 12.16 47.21 -23.24
N PRO A 493 11.13 47.66 -24.05
CA PRO A 493 9.90 46.90 -24.17
C PRO A 493 10.12 45.51 -24.78
N LEU A 494 9.36 44.53 -24.28
CA LEU A 494 9.41 43.19 -24.79
C LEU A 494 8.75 43.10 -26.17
N SER A 495 9.52 42.71 -27.20
CA SER A 495 9.07 42.56 -28.58
C SER A 495 9.08 41.09 -29.01
N GLU A 496 8.34 40.74 -30.09
CA GLU A 496 8.35 39.37 -30.62
C GLU A 496 9.73 38.89 -31.02
N ALA A 497 10.59 39.75 -31.53
CA ALA A 497 11.97 39.42 -31.86
C ALA A 497 12.82 39.07 -30.63
N LEU A 498 12.59 39.79 -29.54
CA LEU A 498 13.22 39.54 -28.25
C LEU A 498 12.70 38.24 -27.62
N LEU A 499 11.38 37.98 -27.71
CA LEU A 499 10.80 36.69 -27.27
C LEU A 499 11.41 35.51 -28.01
N ALA A 500 11.58 35.61 -29.33
CA ALA A 500 12.23 34.55 -30.10
C ALA A 500 13.69 34.32 -29.68
N ARG A 501 14.42 35.44 -29.37
CA ARG A 501 15.80 35.35 -28.88
C ARG A 501 15.88 34.77 -27.48
N ILE A 502 14.98 35.16 -26.59
CA ILE A 502 14.87 34.62 -25.22
C ILE A 502 14.65 33.11 -25.26
N ARG A 503 13.69 32.65 -26.06
CA ARG A 503 13.39 31.23 -26.22
C ARG A 503 14.58 30.47 -26.78
N ARG A 504 15.29 31.01 -27.72
CA ARG A 504 16.50 30.39 -28.26
C ARG A 504 17.57 30.20 -27.19
N VAL A 505 17.87 31.24 -26.42
CA VAL A 505 18.89 31.17 -25.34
C VAL A 505 18.49 30.17 -24.27
N THR A 506 17.23 30.16 -23.87
CA THR A 506 16.75 29.22 -22.88
C THR A 506 16.70 27.79 -23.40
N ASP A 507 16.37 27.58 -24.67
CA ASP A 507 16.42 26.25 -25.30
C ASP A 507 17.86 25.72 -25.39
N GLU A 508 18.83 26.55 -25.67
CA GLU A 508 20.25 26.16 -25.65
C GLU A 508 20.71 25.71 -24.27
N LEU A 509 20.26 26.41 -23.20
CA LEU A 509 20.54 26.00 -21.83
C LEU A 509 19.85 24.67 -21.48
N ASN A 510 18.59 24.51 -21.88
CA ASN A 510 17.81 23.28 -21.65
C ASN A 510 18.41 22.07 -22.41
N GLN A 511 18.93 22.29 -23.65
CA GLN A 511 19.61 21.23 -24.40
C GLN A 511 20.89 20.74 -23.71
N GLN A 512 21.53 21.59 -22.93
CA GLN A 512 22.67 21.21 -22.08
C GLN A 512 22.24 20.43 -20.81
N GLY A 513 20.95 20.20 -20.62
CA GLY A 513 20.38 19.52 -19.44
C GLY A 513 20.17 20.44 -18.24
N LEU A 514 20.26 21.76 -18.44
CA LEU A 514 20.06 22.73 -17.39
C LEU A 514 18.59 23.11 -17.27
N ARG A 515 18.08 23.10 -16.05
CA ARG A 515 16.73 23.58 -15.74
C ARG A 515 16.77 25.10 -15.57
N VAL A 516 16.01 25.82 -16.38
CA VAL A 516 16.00 27.27 -16.40
C VAL A 516 14.83 27.84 -15.59
N VAL A 517 15.13 28.79 -14.74
CA VAL A 517 14.14 29.57 -13.97
C VAL A 517 14.38 31.04 -14.29
N ALA A 518 13.32 31.75 -14.70
CA ALA A 518 13.41 33.17 -15.00
C ALA A 518 13.28 34.02 -13.71
N VAL A 519 13.99 35.14 -13.70
CA VAL A 519 13.99 36.11 -12.61
C VAL A 519 13.59 37.46 -13.16
N ALA A 520 12.61 38.10 -12.55
CA ALA A 520 12.10 39.41 -12.91
C ALA A 520 11.93 40.27 -11.66
N ASN A 521 11.91 41.56 -11.84
CA ASN A 521 11.67 42.53 -10.76
C ASN A 521 10.76 43.68 -11.19
N LYS A 522 10.28 44.41 -10.19
CA LYS A 522 9.50 45.65 -10.38
C LYS A 522 9.72 46.53 -9.17
N VAL A 523 9.98 47.82 -9.42
CA VAL A 523 10.10 48.81 -8.36
C VAL A 523 8.75 49.53 -8.22
N LEU A 524 8.24 49.61 -7.00
CA LEU A 524 6.97 50.19 -6.62
C LEU A 524 7.17 51.30 -5.56
N PRO A 525 6.32 52.33 -5.52
CA PRO A 525 6.28 53.25 -4.39
C PRO A 525 5.93 52.50 -3.10
N ALA A 526 6.55 52.86 -1.99
CA ALA A 526 6.23 52.27 -0.70
C ALA A 526 4.78 52.54 -0.29
N THR A 527 4.03 51.49 0.01
CA THR A 527 2.62 51.52 0.43
C THR A 527 2.41 50.60 1.62
N ASP A 528 1.38 50.86 2.40
CA ASP A 528 1.00 50.01 3.58
C ASP A 528 0.00 48.93 3.23
N HIS A 529 -0.28 48.66 1.93
CA HIS A 529 -1.18 47.60 1.54
C HIS A 529 -0.46 46.26 1.47
N GLU A 530 -1.18 45.18 1.71
CA GLU A 530 -0.68 43.83 1.49
C GLU A 530 -0.57 43.54 0.00
N TYR A 531 0.56 42.98 -0.41
CA TYR A 531 0.81 42.62 -1.80
C TYR A 531 0.19 41.23 -2.09
N GLY A 532 -0.42 41.07 -3.26
CA GLY A 532 -1.06 39.85 -3.69
C GLY A 532 -0.77 39.50 -5.14
N VAL A 533 -1.42 38.46 -5.65
CA VAL A 533 -1.22 37.96 -7.02
C VAL A 533 -1.45 39.03 -8.10
N ALA A 534 -2.33 39.98 -7.85
CA ALA A 534 -2.61 41.09 -8.79
C ALA A 534 -1.41 42.02 -9.00
N ASP A 535 -0.49 42.09 -8.04
CA ASP A 535 0.73 42.90 -8.12
C ASP A 535 1.80 42.29 -9.02
N GLU A 536 1.68 41.00 -9.33
CA GLU A 536 2.56 40.29 -10.26
C GLU A 536 2.21 40.59 -11.72
N SER A 537 2.41 41.85 -12.14
CA SER A 537 2.13 42.34 -13.50
C SER A 537 3.15 43.39 -13.89
N ASP A 538 3.38 43.56 -15.21
CA ASP A 538 4.29 44.56 -15.79
C ASP A 538 5.74 44.47 -15.21
N LEU A 539 6.25 43.27 -15.02
CA LEU A 539 7.59 43.03 -14.52
C LEU A 539 8.66 43.26 -15.60
N ILE A 540 9.88 43.52 -15.15
CA ILE A 540 11.07 43.61 -15.99
C ILE A 540 11.83 42.26 -15.87
N LEU A 541 11.98 41.56 -16.99
CA LEU A 541 12.75 40.33 -17.02
C LEU A 541 14.24 40.65 -16.90
N GLU A 542 14.89 40.18 -15.86
CA GLU A 542 16.30 40.43 -15.55
C GLU A 542 17.22 39.37 -16.17
N GLY A 543 16.80 38.12 -16.19
CA GLY A 543 17.57 37.02 -16.74
C GLY A 543 17.15 35.66 -16.20
N TYR A 544 18.10 34.71 -16.20
CA TYR A 544 17.84 33.33 -15.87
C TYR A 544 18.84 32.79 -14.85
N ILE A 545 18.37 31.92 -13.99
CA ILE A 545 19.20 30.99 -13.22
C ILE A 545 19.01 29.60 -13.78
N ALA A 546 20.09 28.89 -14.01
CA ALA A 546 20.11 27.58 -14.63
C ALA A 546 20.73 26.54 -13.68
N PHE A 547 19.98 25.50 -13.41
CA PHE A 547 20.33 24.47 -12.45
C PHE A 547 20.71 23.18 -13.15
N LEU A 548 21.78 22.54 -12.65
CA LEU A 548 22.15 21.19 -13.00
C LEU A 548 21.52 20.21 -12.02
N ASP A 549 20.84 19.23 -12.57
CA ASP A 549 20.23 18.12 -11.85
C ASP A 549 20.87 16.81 -12.34
N PRO A 550 22.06 16.44 -11.82
CA PRO A 550 22.84 15.34 -12.36
C PRO A 550 22.16 14.00 -12.07
N PRO A 551 22.20 13.04 -13.02
CA PRO A 551 21.66 11.71 -12.77
C PRO A 551 22.44 11.01 -11.64
N LYS A 552 21.76 10.14 -10.90
CA LYS A 552 22.37 9.27 -9.89
C LYS A 552 23.18 8.17 -10.58
N GLU A 553 24.34 7.84 -10.03
CA GLU A 553 25.16 6.73 -10.55
C GLU A 553 24.42 5.38 -10.53
N SER A 554 23.54 5.19 -9.54
CA SER A 554 22.75 3.96 -9.39
C SER A 554 21.54 3.86 -10.34
N THR A 555 21.17 4.92 -11.03
CA THR A 555 19.95 4.96 -11.86
C THR A 555 20.04 4.07 -13.09
N ALA A 556 21.11 4.18 -13.87
CA ALA A 556 21.27 3.36 -15.08
C ALA A 556 21.31 1.85 -14.78
N PRO A 557 22.07 1.36 -13.77
CA PRO A 557 22.01 -0.05 -13.36
C PRO A 557 20.62 -0.47 -12.87
N ALA A 558 19.92 0.38 -12.11
CA ALA A 558 18.59 0.10 -11.60
C ALA A 558 17.56 -0.02 -12.72
N LEU A 559 17.59 0.87 -13.71
CA LEU A 559 16.71 0.81 -14.88
C LEU A 559 16.97 -0.44 -15.72
N ALA A 560 18.22 -0.84 -15.89
CA ALA A 560 18.59 -2.08 -16.57
C ALA A 560 18.06 -3.30 -15.82
N ALA A 561 18.17 -3.34 -14.49
CA ALA A 561 17.65 -4.41 -13.65
C ALA A 561 16.12 -4.49 -13.71
N LEU A 562 15.41 -3.38 -13.65
CA LEU A 562 13.95 -3.31 -13.79
C LEU A 562 13.50 -3.83 -15.18
N LYS A 563 14.15 -3.42 -16.23
CA LYS A 563 13.87 -3.91 -17.59
C LYS A 563 14.09 -5.41 -17.71
N LYS A 564 15.18 -5.92 -17.15
CA LYS A 564 15.48 -7.36 -17.10
C LYS A 564 14.39 -8.14 -16.36
N ASN A 565 13.80 -7.54 -15.33
CA ASN A 565 12.71 -8.12 -14.54
C ASN A 565 11.31 -7.87 -15.13
N GLY A 566 11.22 -7.39 -16.38
CA GLY A 566 9.96 -7.18 -17.06
C GLY A 566 9.16 -5.96 -16.60
N VAL A 567 9.79 -5.00 -15.94
CA VAL A 567 9.18 -3.73 -15.56
C VAL A 567 9.57 -2.65 -16.56
N ILE A 568 8.57 -2.07 -17.21
CA ILE A 568 8.74 -0.95 -18.15
C ILE A 568 8.66 0.34 -17.34
N VAL A 569 9.70 1.15 -17.42
CA VAL A 569 9.75 2.45 -16.74
C VAL A 569 9.30 3.54 -17.70
N LYS A 570 8.36 4.37 -17.25
CA LYS A 570 7.88 5.57 -17.95
C LYS A 570 8.11 6.78 -17.07
N ILE A 571 8.63 7.85 -17.69
CA ILE A 571 8.92 9.10 -16.98
C ILE A 571 7.81 10.10 -17.25
N LEU A 572 7.16 10.54 -16.17
CA LEU A 572 6.09 11.52 -16.17
C LEU A 572 6.54 12.76 -15.40
N THR A 573 7.00 13.78 -16.11
CA THR A 573 7.57 14.98 -15.50
C THR A 573 6.86 16.26 -15.92
N GLY A 574 6.84 17.24 -15.01
CA GLY A 574 6.43 18.60 -15.32
C GLY A 574 7.52 19.46 -15.99
N ASP A 575 8.74 18.92 -16.12
CA ASP A 575 9.87 19.61 -16.72
C ASP A 575 9.75 19.78 -18.24
N ASN A 576 10.60 20.64 -18.78
CA ASN A 576 10.73 20.85 -20.21
C ASN A 576 11.21 19.55 -20.92
N GLU A 577 10.71 19.34 -22.16
CA GLU A 577 11.05 18.18 -22.97
C GLU A 577 12.56 18.03 -23.28
N LEU A 578 13.27 19.13 -23.47
CA LEU A 578 14.69 19.10 -23.77
C LEU A 578 15.53 18.63 -22.57
N VAL A 579 15.21 19.11 -21.39
CA VAL A 579 15.85 18.70 -20.14
C VAL A 579 15.53 17.23 -19.84
N ALA A 580 14.27 16.84 -19.98
CA ALA A 580 13.84 15.47 -19.77
C ALA A 580 14.53 14.51 -20.76
N ALA A 581 14.61 14.88 -22.03
CA ALA A 581 15.29 14.09 -23.05
C ALA A 581 16.77 13.88 -22.74
N LYS A 582 17.47 14.92 -22.33
CA LYS A 582 18.91 14.85 -21.98
C LYS A 582 19.15 13.90 -20.83
N VAL A 583 18.44 14.06 -19.71
CA VAL A 583 18.58 13.21 -18.53
C VAL A 583 18.22 11.75 -18.85
N CYS A 584 17.14 11.52 -19.58
CA CYS A 584 16.72 10.16 -19.95
C CYS A 584 17.72 9.45 -20.84
N LYS A 585 18.31 10.16 -21.82
CA LYS A 585 19.40 9.61 -22.63
C LYS A 585 20.64 9.25 -21.82
N ASP A 586 21.00 10.10 -20.88
CA ASP A 586 22.19 9.88 -20.01
C ASP A 586 22.03 8.63 -19.12
N VAL A 587 20.81 8.26 -18.76
CA VAL A 587 20.52 7.04 -17.98
C VAL A 587 20.12 5.82 -18.84
N GLY A 588 20.11 5.94 -20.16
CA GLY A 588 19.85 4.84 -21.09
C GLY A 588 18.37 4.57 -21.39
N LEU A 589 17.50 5.55 -21.15
CA LEU A 589 16.09 5.50 -21.57
C LEU A 589 15.92 6.04 -22.99
N ASP A 590 14.98 5.44 -23.74
CA ASP A 590 14.56 5.94 -25.04
C ASP A 590 13.79 7.27 -24.90
N ALA A 591 14.34 8.32 -25.46
CA ALA A 591 13.77 9.67 -25.49
C ALA A 591 13.52 10.17 -26.93
N GLU A 592 13.41 9.28 -27.91
CA GLU A 592 13.16 9.67 -29.30
C GLU A 592 11.74 10.24 -29.48
N HIS A 593 10.77 9.66 -28.77
CA HIS A 593 9.38 10.11 -28.81
C HIS A 593 8.97 10.63 -27.43
N ILE A 594 8.68 11.93 -27.36
CA ILE A 594 8.23 12.59 -26.13
C ILE A 594 6.82 13.14 -26.38
N LEU A 595 5.88 12.83 -25.49
CA LEU A 595 4.56 13.44 -25.46
C LEU A 595 4.55 14.61 -24.49
N ARG A 596 4.01 15.76 -24.93
CA ARG A 596 3.81 16.95 -24.10
C ARG A 596 2.40 16.98 -23.53
N GLY A 597 2.22 17.64 -22.39
CA GLY A 597 0.91 17.84 -21.80
C GLY A 597 -0.11 18.49 -22.73
N SER A 598 0.30 19.48 -23.55
CA SER A 598 -0.55 20.12 -24.56
C SER A 598 -1.04 19.17 -25.64
N GLU A 599 -0.23 18.20 -26.05
CA GLU A 599 -0.64 17.16 -27.02
C GLU A 599 -1.62 16.18 -26.40
N ILE A 600 -1.42 15.84 -25.11
CA ILE A 600 -2.29 14.93 -24.35
C ILE A 600 -3.69 15.52 -24.18
N GLU A 601 -3.81 16.81 -23.97
CA GLU A 601 -5.12 17.48 -23.86
C GLU A 601 -5.96 17.39 -25.12
N LEU A 602 -5.31 17.39 -26.29
CA LEU A 602 -5.95 17.32 -27.60
C LEU A 602 -6.31 15.89 -28.02
N MET A 603 -5.75 14.87 -27.37
CA MET A 603 -5.98 13.47 -27.71
C MET A 603 -7.23 12.94 -26.99
N ASP A 604 -8.01 12.12 -27.72
CA ASP A 604 -9.03 11.27 -27.11
C ASP A 604 -8.38 10.08 -26.40
N ASP A 605 -9.13 9.37 -25.57
CA ASP A 605 -8.60 8.28 -24.77
C ASP A 605 -8.02 7.14 -25.61
N ALA A 606 -8.62 6.80 -26.74
CA ALA A 606 -8.13 5.73 -27.62
C ALA A 606 -6.79 6.10 -28.27
N THR A 607 -6.63 7.32 -28.75
CA THR A 607 -5.39 7.84 -29.34
C THR A 607 -4.29 7.95 -28.29
N LEU A 608 -4.63 8.43 -27.09
CA LEU A 608 -3.69 8.58 -26.01
C LEU A 608 -3.18 7.22 -25.52
N VAL A 609 -4.02 6.22 -25.42
CA VAL A 609 -3.62 4.84 -25.06
C VAL A 609 -2.59 4.30 -26.06
N ALA A 610 -2.85 4.43 -27.36
CA ALA A 610 -1.94 3.97 -28.40
C ALA A 610 -0.61 4.74 -28.36
N ALA A 611 -0.64 6.04 -28.12
CA ALA A 611 0.55 6.87 -27.96
C ALA A 611 1.32 6.55 -26.68
N ALA A 612 0.64 6.38 -25.54
CA ALA A 612 1.24 6.08 -24.24
C ALA A 612 1.96 4.72 -24.25
N ALA A 613 1.44 3.73 -24.96
CA ALA A 613 2.07 2.42 -25.09
C ALA A 613 3.47 2.50 -25.73
N ARG A 614 3.68 3.43 -26.65
CA ARG A 614 4.94 3.61 -27.40
C ARG A 614 5.89 4.62 -26.75
N THR A 615 5.38 5.50 -25.91
CA THR A 615 6.13 6.62 -25.34
C THR A 615 6.74 6.24 -24.00
N THR A 616 8.01 6.57 -23.82
CA THR A 616 8.72 6.37 -22.55
C THR A 616 8.76 7.65 -21.71
N VAL A 617 8.82 8.83 -22.35
CA VAL A 617 8.99 10.12 -21.67
C VAL A 617 7.80 11.03 -21.98
N PHE A 618 7.20 11.56 -20.92
CA PHE A 618 6.11 12.53 -20.95
C PHE A 618 6.54 13.79 -20.23
N ALA A 619 6.52 14.92 -20.92
CA ALA A 619 7.04 16.19 -20.43
C ALA A 619 5.97 17.27 -20.32
N LYS A 620 6.23 18.31 -19.55
CA LYS A 620 5.29 19.44 -19.28
C LYS A 620 3.92 18.97 -18.83
N LEU A 621 3.85 17.95 -17.96
CA LEU A 621 2.60 17.39 -17.46
C LEU A 621 2.03 18.20 -16.30
N THR A 622 0.71 18.33 -16.27
CA THR A 622 -0.05 18.73 -15.11
C THR A 622 -0.38 17.52 -14.24
N PRO A 623 -0.79 17.68 -12.98
CA PRO A 623 -1.25 16.57 -12.14
C PRO A 623 -2.36 15.72 -12.77
N LEU A 624 -3.30 16.38 -13.46
CA LEU A 624 -4.40 15.71 -14.17
C LEU A 624 -3.91 14.85 -15.35
N HIS A 625 -2.89 15.32 -16.06
CA HIS A 625 -2.26 14.55 -17.14
C HIS A 625 -1.61 13.27 -16.60
N LYS A 626 -0.89 13.37 -15.47
CA LYS A 626 -0.27 12.21 -14.82
C LYS A 626 -1.33 11.18 -14.40
N GLU A 627 -2.38 11.62 -13.76
CA GLU A 627 -3.51 10.77 -13.36
C GLU A 627 -4.16 10.09 -14.57
N ARG A 628 -4.46 10.83 -15.62
CA ARG A 628 -5.10 10.31 -16.84
C ARG A 628 -4.26 9.23 -17.51
N ILE A 629 -2.96 9.43 -17.64
CA ILE A 629 -2.02 8.43 -18.20
C ILE A 629 -2.04 7.16 -17.38
N VAL A 630 -1.94 7.26 -16.06
CA VAL A 630 -1.96 6.11 -15.15
C VAL A 630 -3.28 5.35 -15.27
N GLN A 631 -4.41 6.02 -15.26
CA GLN A 631 -5.73 5.41 -15.40
C GLN A 631 -5.91 4.67 -16.72
N LEU A 632 -5.44 5.25 -17.82
CA LEU A 632 -5.54 4.64 -19.15
C LEU A 632 -4.65 3.40 -19.28
N LEU A 633 -3.44 3.43 -18.75
CA LEU A 633 -2.56 2.26 -18.70
C LEU A 633 -3.18 1.11 -17.87
N ARG A 634 -3.83 1.43 -16.76
CA ARG A 634 -4.56 0.44 -15.98
C ARG A 634 -5.72 -0.18 -16.74
N LYS A 635 -6.50 0.63 -17.45
CA LYS A 635 -7.63 0.15 -18.28
C LYS A 635 -7.19 -0.80 -19.39
N GLN A 636 -5.93 -0.71 -19.83
CA GLN A 636 -5.34 -1.64 -20.81
C GLN A 636 -4.92 -2.98 -20.20
N GLY A 637 -5.14 -3.20 -18.91
CA GLY A 637 -4.80 -4.42 -18.21
C GLY A 637 -3.38 -4.47 -17.65
N HIS A 638 -2.65 -3.36 -17.66
CA HIS A 638 -1.36 -3.23 -16.98
C HIS A 638 -1.55 -3.04 -15.48
N VAL A 639 -0.60 -3.56 -14.71
CA VAL A 639 -0.47 -3.25 -13.28
C VAL A 639 0.53 -2.10 -13.15
N VAL A 640 0.02 -0.92 -12.86
CA VAL A 640 0.78 0.32 -12.90
C VAL A 640 1.19 0.74 -11.49
N GLY A 641 2.50 0.87 -11.26
CA GLY A 641 3.06 1.57 -10.11
C GLY A 641 3.33 3.03 -10.45
N PHE A 642 3.08 3.92 -9.53
CA PHE A 642 3.45 5.33 -9.64
C PHE A 642 4.32 5.72 -8.46
N MET A 643 5.48 6.30 -8.74
CA MET A 643 6.40 6.83 -7.74
C MET A 643 6.45 8.35 -7.82
N GLY A 644 6.14 9.00 -6.71
CA GLY A 644 6.12 10.46 -6.61
C GLY A 644 6.27 10.95 -5.18
N ASP A 645 6.70 12.20 -5.00
CA ASP A 645 6.99 12.81 -3.71
C ASP A 645 6.39 14.20 -3.52
N GLY A 646 5.82 14.78 -4.57
CA GLY A 646 5.25 16.12 -4.57
C GLY A 646 3.73 16.15 -4.44
N ILE A 647 3.20 17.36 -4.21
CA ILE A 647 1.75 17.62 -4.20
C ILE A 647 1.12 17.22 -5.54
N ASN A 648 1.84 17.47 -6.63
CA ASN A 648 1.40 17.19 -7.99
C ASN A 648 1.19 15.69 -8.27
N ASP A 649 1.79 14.85 -7.45
CA ASP A 649 1.80 13.39 -7.66
C ASP A 649 0.65 12.69 -6.94
N ALA A 650 0.01 13.34 -5.98
CA ALA A 650 -1.02 12.72 -5.15
C ALA A 650 -2.19 12.12 -5.97
N PRO A 651 -2.74 12.78 -6.99
CA PRO A 651 -3.80 12.17 -7.81
C PRO A 651 -3.34 10.92 -8.55
N ALA A 652 -2.13 10.94 -9.11
CA ALA A 652 -1.55 9.79 -9.81
C ALA A 652 -1.20 8.64 -8.86
N LEU A 653 -0.71 8.95 -7.65
CA LEU A 653 -0.46 7.96 -6.60
C LEU A 653 -1.74 7.20 -6.21
N ARG A 654 -2.87 7.89 -6.11
CA ARG A 654 -4.17 7.29 -5.82
C ARG A 654 -4.72 6.49 -6.99
N ALA A 655 -4.52 6.96 -8.21
CA ALA A 655 -5.01 6.32 -9.42
C ALA A 655 -4.25 5.05 -9.78
N ALA A 656 -3.00 4.91 -9.35
CA ALA A 656 -2.16 3.74 -9.63
C ALA A 656 -2.63 2.49 -8.87
N ASP A 657 -2.32 1.31 -9.40
CA ASP A 657 -2.51 0.04 -8.69
C ASP A 657 -1.66 -0.01 -7.42
N ILE A 658 -0.48 0.57 -7.45
CA ILE A 658 0.40 0.74 -6.32
C ILE A 658 1.02 2.13 -6.32
N GLY A 659 0.71 2.92 -5.30
CA GLY A 659 1.33 4.22 -5.06
C GLY A 659 2.60 4.06 -4.23
N ILE A 660 3.70 4.62 -4.69
CA ILE A 660 5.01 4.54 -4.05
C ILE A 660 5.49 5.97 -3.76
N SER A 661 5.86 6.24 -2.53
CA SER A 661 6.44 7.51 -2.16
C SER A 661 7.73 7.32 -1.36
N VAL A 662 8.33 8.39 -0.91
CA VAL A 662 9.57 8.38 -0.13
C VAL A 662 9.33 9.02 1.24
N ASP A 663 10.18 8.74 2.20
CA ASP A 663 10.06 9.29 3.56
C ASP A 663 10.21 10.82 3.59
N SER A 664 11.00 11.37 2.69
CA SER A 664 11.20 12.82 2.51
C SER A 664 10.10 13.53 1.72
N ALA A 665 9.07 12.80 1.26
CA ALA A 665 7.97 13.37 0.49
C ALA A 665 7.06 14.26 1.34
N VAL A 666 6.29 15.11 0.67
CA VAL A 666 5.22 15.89 1.32
C VAL A 666 4.14 14.98 1.89
N ASP A 667 3.47 15.41 2.93
CA ASP A 667 2.52 14.59 3.68
C ASP A 667 1.40 14.01 2.81
N ILE A 668 0.86 14.79 1.90
CA ILE A 668 -0.20 14.33 0.99
C ILE A 668 0.28 13.22 0.07
N ALA A 669 1.52 13.25 -0.39
CA ALA A 669 2.09 12.19 -1.20
C ALA A 669 2.29 10.91 -0.37
N LYS A 670 2.81 11.03 0.85
CA LYS A 670 2.95 9.89 1.77
C LYS A 670 1.60 9.27 2.15
N GLU A 671 0.59 10.09 2.37
CA GLU A 671 -0.77 9.61 2.68
C GLU A 671 -1.41 8.89 1.48
N ALA A 672 -1.23 9.40 0.27
CA ALA A 672 -1.75 8.80 -0.95
C ALA A 672 -1.02 7.50 -1.35
N ALA A 673 0.20 7.28 -0.87
CA ALA A 673 1.01 6.13 -1.23
C ALA A 673 0.65 4.86 -0.43
N ASP A 674 0.86 3.71 -1.05
CA ASP A 674 0.70 2.39 -0.44
C ASP A 674 2.01 1.88 0.16
N ILE A 675 3.14 2.31 -0.39
CA ILE A 675 4.49 1.94 -0.01
C ILE A 675 5.34 3.20 0.15
N ILE A 676 6.16 3.23 1.18
CA ILE A 676 7.13 4.29 1.45
C ILE A 676 8.53 3.73 1.37
N LEU A 677 9.39 4.33 0.54
CA LEU A 677 10.81 4.04 0.49
C LEU A 677 11.54 4.92 1.49
N LEU A 678 12.37 4.35 2.35
CA LEU A 678 13.21 5.10 3.29
C LEU A 678 14.42 5.75 2.58
N GLU A 679 14.76 5.28 1.40
CA GLU A 679 15.73 5.89 0.50
C GLU A 679 15.12 6.11 -0.86
N LYS A 680 15.28 7.30 -1.41
CA LYS A 680 14.80 7.66 -2.75
C LYS A 680 15.73 7.05 -3.82
N SER A 681 15.58 5.76 -4.08
CA SER A 681 16.43 5.00 -4.99
C SER A 681 15.60 3.97 -5.78
N LEU A 682 15.81 3.95 -7.10
CA LEU A 682 15.21 2.92 -7.97
C LEU A 682 15.80 1.53 -7.70
N MET A 683 17.02 1.43 -7.18
CA MET A 683 17.62 0.15 -6.79
C MET A 683 16.88 -0.46 -5.58
N VAL A 684 16.52 0.35 -4.61
CA VAL A 684 15.69 -0.07 -3.47
C VAL A 684 14.31 -0.51 -3.95
N LEU A 685 13.73 0.20 -4.90
CA LEU A 685 12.46 -0.16 -5.52
C LEU A 685 12.56 -1.51 -6.26
N GLU A 686 13.60 -1.73 -7.04
CA GLU A 686 13.85 -2.99 -7.76
C GLU A 686 13.95 -4.17 -6.80
N GLN A 687 14.70 -4.05 -5.73
CA GLN A 687 14.79 -5.06 -4.67
C GLN A 687 13.43 -5.32 -4.02
N GLY A 688 12.64 -4.27 -3.81
CA GLY A 688 11.27 -4.37 -3.31
C GLY A 688 10.35 -5.13 -4.24
N VAL A 689 10.44 -4.90 -5.53
CA VAL A 689 9.66 -5.64 -6.56
C VAL A 689 10.01 -7.13 -6.53
N ILE A 690 11.27 -7.47 -6.45
CA ILE A 690 11.72 -8.87 -6.35
C ILE A 690 11.17 -9.53 -5.09
N GLU A 691 11.24 -8.86 -3.96
CA GLU A 691 10.73 -9.40 -2.70
C GLU A 691 9.20 -9.54 -2.69
N GLY A 692 8.49 -8.60 -3.31
CA GLY A 692 7.05 -8.70 -3.55
C GLY A 692 6.69 -9.93 -4.39
N ARG A 693 7.47 -10.23 -5.42
CA ARG A 693 7.31 -11.45 -6.24
C ARG A 693 7.57 -12.72 -5.45
N ARG A 694 8.59 -12.74 -4.60
CA ARG A 694 8.86 -13.88 -3.71
C ARG A 694 7.71 -14.13 -2.75
N THR A 695 7.20 -13.08 -2.13
CA THR A 695 6.05 -13.18 -1.23
C THR A 695 4.82 -13.72 -1.95
N PHE A 696 4.51 -13.21 -3.12
CA PHE A 696 3.40 -13.69 -3.92
C PHE A 696 3.58 -15.14 -4.39
N ALA A 697 4.79 -15.52 -4.79
CA ALA A 697 5.10 -16.89 -5.19
C ALA A 697 4.87 -17.89 -4.04
N ASN A 698 5.27 -17.56 -2.81
CA ASN A 698 5.00 -18.41 -1.63
C ASN A 698 3.50 -18.52 -1.34
N MET A 699 2.75 -17.45 -1.52
CA MET A 699 1.30 -17.47 -1.39
C MET A 699 0.64 -18.39 -2.42
N LEU A 700 1.07 -18.31 -3.68
CA LEU A 700 0.58 -19.21 -4.75
C LEU A 700 0.92 -20.69 -4.49
N LYS A 701 2.08 -20.99 -3.92
CA LYS A 701 2.43 -22.36 -3.51
C LYS A 701 1.38 -22.94 -2.59
N TYR A 702 1.03 -22.21 -1.53
CA TYR A 702 0.01 -22.65 -0.59
C TYR A 702 -1.33 -22.90 -1.27
N ILE A 703 -1.77 -21.97 -2.12
CA ILE A 703 -3.05 -22.10 -2.83
C ILE A 703 -3.07 -23.33 -3.74
N LYS A 704 -2.02 -23.54 -4.51
CA LYS A 704 -1.89 -24.72 -5.38
C LYS A 704 -1.90 -26.03 -4.60
N MET A 705 -1.16 -26.09 -3.52
CA MET A 705 -1.07 -27.26 -2.66
C MET A 705 -2.41 -27.61 -2.06
N THR A 706 -3.09 -26.63 -1.46
CA THR A 706 -4.40 -26.85 -0.83
C THR A 706 -5.46 -27.27 -1.85
N ALA A 707 -5.50 -26.61 -3.00
CA ALA A 707 -6.49 -26.95 -4.04
C ALA A 707 -6.28 -28.36 -4.60
N SER A 708 -5.06 -28.72 -4.96
CA SER A 708 -4.75 -30.05 -5.52
C SER A 708 -4.91 -31.16 -4.51
N SER A 709 -4.49 -30.95 -3.26
CA SER A 709 -4.63 -31.93 -2.20
C SER A 709 -6.09 -32.22 -1.87
N ASN A 710 -6.90 -31.20 -1.71
CA ASN A 710 -8.32 -31.34 -1.41
C ASN A 710 -9.07 -32.04 -2.56
N PHE A 711 -8.73 -31.70 -3.79
CA PHE A 711 -9.34 -32.35 -4.97
C PHE A 711 -9.00 -33.85 -5.02
N GLY A 712 -7.74 -34.20 -4.82
CA GLY A 712 -7.29 -35.59 -4.80
C GLY A 712 -7.92 -36.42 -3.68
N ASN A 713 -7.98 -35.88 -2.47
CA ASN A 713 -8.60 -36.55 -1.33
C ASN A 713 -10.07 -36.90 -1.55
N VAL A 714 -10.82 -36.01 -2.16
CA VAL A 714 -12.24 -36.27 -2.43
C VAL A 714 -12.42 -37.42 -3.44
N PHE A 715 -11.63 -37.47 -4.48
CA PHE A 715 -11.66 -38.60 -5.41
C PHE A 715 -11.32 -39.92 -4.73
N SER A 716 -10.31 -39.97 -3.89
CA SER A 716 -9.94 -41.16 -3.13
C SER A 716 -11.05 -41.57 -2.18
N VAL A 717 -11.68 -40.64 -1.48
CA VAL A 717 -12.85 -40.90 -0.61
C VAL A 717 -14.02 -41.46 -1.39
N LEU A 718 -14.33 -40.94 -2.57
CA LEU A 718 -15.42 -41.45 -3.41
C LEU A 718 -15.16 -42.90 -3.86
N ILE A 719 -13.96 -43.18 -4.34
CA ILE A 719 -13.59 -44.53 -4.80
C ILE A 719 -13.66 -45.50 -3.63
N ALA A 720 -13.06 -45.19 -2.50
CA ALA A 720 -13.08 -46.03 -1.33
C ALA A 720 -14.51 -46.24 -0.79
N SER A 721 -15.30 -45.19 -0.73
CA SER A 721 -16.71 -45.27 -0.26
C SER A 721 -17.57 -46.17 -1.10
N ALA A 722 -17.30 -46.20 -2.43
CA ALA A 722 -18.07 -47.05 -3.35
C ALA A 722 -17.78 -48.55 -3.22
N PHE A 723 -16.56 -48.94 -2.86
CA PHE A 723 -16.11 -50.34 -2.89
C PHE A 723 -15.91 -50.97 -1.51
N LEU A 724 -15.68 -50.21 -0.46
CA LEU A 724 -15.43 -50.75 0.87
C LEU A 724 -16.72 -51.03 1.66
N PRO A 725 -16.77 -52.12 2.45
CA PRO A 725 -17.92 -52.41 3.28
C PRO A 725 -17.99 -51.57 4.58
N PHE A 726 -16.95 -50.78 4.86
CA PHE A 726 -16.81 -49.87 6.01
C PHE A 726 -16.34 -48.51 5.54
N LEU A 727 -16.38 -47.51 6.39
CA LEU A 727 -15.85 -46.19 6.06
C LEU A 727 -14.34 -46.29 5.80
N PRO A 728 -13.81 -45.62 4.76
CA PRO A 728 -12.38 -45.64 4.45
C PRO A 728 -11.54 -44.96 5.51
N MET A 729 -12.11 -44.03 6.22
CA MET A 729 -11.51 -43.33 7.33
C MET A 729 -12.63 -42.81 8.23
N LEU A 730 -12.42 -42.76 9.54
CA LEU A 730 -13.39 -42.17 10.45
C LEU A 730 -13.39 -40.64 10.34
N PRO A 731 -14.51 -39.97 10.68
CA PRO A 731 -14.55 -38.51 10.71
C PRO A 731 -13.44 -37.91 11.57
N LEU A 732 -13.15 -38.49 12.71
CA LEU A 732 -12.05 -38.03 13.59
C LEU A 732 -10.70 -38.14 12.92
N HIS A 733 -10.42 -39.20 12.17
CA HIS A 733 -9.17 -39.37 11.42
C HIS A 733 -8.99 -38.32 10.34
N LEU A 734 -10.03 -37.99 9.59
CA LEU A 734 -9.99 -36.92 8.59
C LEU A 734 -9.67 -35.56 9.22
N LEU A 735 -10.26 -35.28 10.36
CA LEU A 735 -10.05 -34.01 11.04
C LEU A 735 -8.62 -33.91 11.60
N ILE A 736 -8.10 -34.98 12.19
CA ILE A 736 -6.71 -35.03 12.67
C ILE A 736 -5.73 -34.88 11.49
N GLN A 737 -5.99 -35.56 10.40
CA GLN A 737 -5.16 -35.50 9.20
C GLN A 737 -5.14 -34.09 8.62
N ASN A 738 -6.29 -33.44 8.51
CA ASN A 738 -6.38 -32.06 8.06
C ASN A 738 -5.65 -31.08 8.98
N LEU A 739 -5.79 -31.26 10.29
CA LEU A 739 -5.08 -30.40 11.27
C LEU A 739 -3.56 -30.56 11.15
N LEU A 740 -3.05 -31.78 11.07
CA LEU A 740 -1.62 -32.04 10.91
C LEU A 740 -1.08 -31.50 9.58
N TYR A 741 -1.85 -31.66 8.50
CA TYR A 741 -1.52 -31.11 7.20
C TYR A 741 -1.45 -29.57 7.24
N ASP A 742 -2.44 -28.91 7.84
CA ASP A 742 -2.46 -27.47 8.00
C ASP A 742 -1.27 -26.96 8.82
N ILE A 743 -0.89 -27.67 9.87
CA ILE A 743 0.30 -27.36 10.66
C ILE A 743 1.56 -27.42 9.79
N SER A 744 1.67 -28.42 8.90
CA SER A 744 2.80 -28.53 7.96
C SER A 744 2.91 -27.33 7.00
N GLN A 745 1.78 -26.68 6.68
CA GLN A 745 1.71 -25.54 5.78
C GLN A 745 2.15 -24.21 6.42
N ILE A 746 2.23 -24.14 7.74
CA ILE A 746 2.61 -22.89 8.47
C ILE A 746 4.01 -22.41 8.07
N ALA A 747 4.89 -23.30 7.65
CA ALA A 747 6.25 -22.99 7.23
C ALA A 747 6.39 -22.47 5.78
N ILE A 748 5.33 -22.52 4.96
CA ILE A 748 5.38 -22.09 3.55
C ILE A 748 5.78 -20.61 3.39
N PRO A 749 5.32 -19.66 4.23
CA PRO A 749 5.79 -18.27 4.15
C PRO A 749 7.31 -18.11 4.25
N PHE A 750 8.00 -19.10 4.81
CA PHE A 750 9.46 -19.09 5.00
C PHE A 750 10.22 -19.84 3.90
N ASP A 751 9.53 -20.39 2.91
CA ASP A 751 10.15 -21.17 1.86
C ASP A 751 10.98 -20.32 0.88
N ASN A 752 11.96 -20.96 0.26
CA ASN A 752 12.77 -20.36 -0.80
C ASN A 752 11.96 -20.27 -2.10
N VAL A 753 12.22 -19.25 -2.89
CA VAL A 753 11.59 -19.04 -4.21
C VAL A 753 12.64 -19.18 -5.30
N ASP A 754 12.30 -19.89 -6.37
CA ASP A 754 13.19 -20.09 -7.51
C ASP A 754 13.40 -18.78 -8.27
N ASP A 755 14.62 -18.58 -8.80
CA ASP A 755 14.99 -17.34 -9.49
C ASP A 755 14.14 -17.05 -10.74
N ASP A 756 13.64 -18.06 -11.41
CA ASP A 756 12.80 -17.92 -12.59
C ASP A 756 11.40 -17.36 -12.28
N GLN A 757 10.91 -17.50 -11.04
CA GLN A 757 9.63 -16.94 -10.60
C GLN A 757 9.71 -15.44 -10.28
N ILE A 758 10.91 -14.91 -10.04
CA ILE A 758 11.12 -13.49 -9.71
C ILE A 758 11.48 -12.63 -10.91
N THR A 759 11.73 -13.23 -12.09
CA THR A 759 12.14 -12.52 -13.31
C THR A 759 11.00 -11.91 -14.11
N LYS A 760 9.75 -12.26 -13.80
CA LYS A 760 8.56 -11.80 -14.50
C LYS A 760 7.49 -11.33 -13.52
N PRO A 761 6.65 -10.35 -13.91
CA PRO A 761 5.49 -9.97 -13.11
C PRO A 761 4.56 -11.16 -12.87
N GLN A 762 4.07 -11.29 -11.62
CA GLN A 762 3.18 -12.37 -11.19
C GLN A 762 1.77 -11.85 -11.00
N ARG A 763 0.78 -12.52 -11.63
CA ARG A 763 -0.64 -12.12 -11.58
C ARG A 763 -1.53 -13.26 -11.10
N TRP A 764 -2.70 -12.92 -10.58
CA TRP A 764 -3.74 -13.88 -10.28
C TRP A 764 -4.32 -14.50 -11.56
N ASN A 765 -4.27 -15.84 -11.64
CA ASN A 765 -4.89 -16.59 -12.72
C ASN A 765 -5.68 -17.77 -12.16
N SER A 766 -6.98 -17.60 -11.98
CA SER A 766 -7.88 -18.65 -11.48
C SER A 766 -8.06 -19.83 -12.45
N GLY A 767 -7.89 -19.59 -13.75
CA GLY A 767 -7.96 -20.65 -14.76
C GLY A 767 -6.79 -21.62 -14.67
N ASP A 768 -5.59 -21.13 -14.43
CA ASP A 768 -4.41 -21.96 -14.22
C ASP A 768 -4.49 -22.77 -12.93
N LEU A 769 -5.06 -22.19 -11.87
CA LEU A 769 -5.32 -22.92 -10.63
C LEU A 769 -6.28 -24.10 -10.86
N GLY A 770 -7.36 -23.88 -11.61
CA GLY A 770 -8.31 -24.94 -11.96
C GLY A 770 -7.67 -26.07 -12.76
N ARG A 771 -6.85 -25.72 -13.77
CA ARG A 771 -6.08 -26.71 -14.54
C ARG A 771 -5.10 -27.48 -13.66
N PHE A 772 -4.36 -26.77 -12.81
CA PHE A 772 -3.42 -27.39 -11.87
C PHE A 772 -4.12 -28.40 -10.95
N MET A 773 -5.26 -28.03 -10.39
CA MET A 773 -6.07 -28.89 -9.55
C MET A 773 -6.51 -30.17 -10.27
N VAL A 774 -6.97 -30.05 -11.50
CA VAL A 774 -7.45 -31.20 -12.32
C VAL A 774 -6.33 -32.14 -12.69
N PHE A 775 -5.13 -31.64 -12.99
CA PHE A 775 -4.01 -32.49 -13.40
C PHE A 775 -3.24 -33.10 -12.23
N PHE A 776 -3.07 -32.37 -11.13
CA PHE A 776 -2.26 -32.85 -10.01
C PHE A 776 -3.06 -33.56 -8.91
N GLY A 777 -4.33 -33.20 -8.72
CA GLY A 777 -5.19 -33.82 -7.72
C GLY A 777 -5.33 -35.34 -7.90
N PRO A 778 -5.77 -35.82 -9.08
CA PRO A 778 -6.02 -37.23 -9.31
C PRO A 778 -4.79 -38.14 -9.21
N ILE A 779 -3.56 -37.57 -9.30
CA ILE A 779 -2.33 -38.37 -9.17
C ILE A 779 -2.27 -39.02 -7.78
N SER A 780 -2.60 -38.31 -6.74
CA SER A 780 -2.65 -38.85 -5.39
C SER A 780 -3.68 -39.98 -5.25
N SER A 781 -4.79 -39.87 -5.95
CA SER A 781 -5.85 -40.89 -5.92
C SER A 781 -5.39 -42.22 -6.51
N ILE A 782 -4.51 -42.22 -7.50
CA ILE A 782 -3.93 -43.47 -8.06
C ILE A 782 -3.17 -44.21 -6.97
N PHE A 783 -2.36 -43.52 -6.19
CA PHE A 783 -1.54 -44.13 -5.13
C PHE A 783 -2.37 -44.43 -3.89
N ASP A 784 -3.42 -43.69 -3.60
CA ASP A 784 -4.41 -44.05 -2.59
C ASP A 784 -5.11 -45.37 -2.91
N VAL A 785 -5.49 -45.58 -4.18
CA VAL A 785 -6.08 -46.84 -4.64
C VAL A 785 -5.08 -47.99 -4.53
N LEU A 786 -3.80 -47.76 -4.81
CA LEU A 786 -2.75 -48.76 -4.57
C LEU A 786 -2.62 -49.13 -3.10
N THR A 787 -2.72 -48.16 -2.21
CA THR A 787 -2.77 -48.38 -0.77
C THR A 787 -4.00 -49.15 -0.35
N PHE A 788 -5.16 -48.86 -0.92
CA PHE A 788 -6.39 -49.63 -0.67
C PHE A 788 -6.24 -51.09 -1.12
N ALA A 789 -5.67 -51.35 -2.30
CA ALA A 789 -5.38 -52.66 -2.80
C ALA A 789 -4.35 -53.40 -1.92
N LEU A 790 -3.32 -52.70 -1.48
CA LEU A 790 -2.30 -53.26 -0.55
C LEU A 790 -2.96 -53.67 0.76
N MET A 791 -3.75 -52.85 1.39
CA MET A 791 -4.40 -53.17 2.66
C MET A 791 -5.43 -54.26 2.50
N TRP A 792 -6.13 -54.30 1.38
CA TRP A 792 -7.19 -55.27 1.08
C TRP A 792 -6.64 -56.68 0.76
N TYR A 793 -5.63 -56.76 -0.09
CA TYR A 793 -5.12 -58.02 -0.60
C TYR A 793 -3.87 -58.55 0.14
N VAL A 794 -2.91 -57.72 0.46
CA VAL A 794 -1.66 -58.12 1.10
C VAL A 794 -1.80 -58.23 2.61
N PHE A 795 -2.42 -57.25 3.26
CA PHE A 795 -2.66 -57.28 4.71
C PHE A 795 -4.02 -57.83 5.09
N GLN A 796 -4.83 -58.21 4.11
CA GLN A 796 -6.14 -58.86 4.29
C GLN A 796 -7.12 -58.08 5.22
N ALA A 797 -7.02 -56.75 5.24
CA ALA A 797 -7.90 -55.86 5.99
C ALA A 797 -9.22 -55.64 5.21
N ASN A 798 -9.93 -56.72 4.93
CA ASN A 798 -11.10 -56.72 4.06
C ASN A 798 -12.42 -57.09 4.79
N THR A 799 -12.38 -57.16 6.09
CA THR A 799 -13.57 -57.39 6.93
C THR A 799 -13.81 -56.17 7.82
N PRO A 800 -15.06 -55.96 8.30
CA PRO A 800 -15.34 -54.93 9.27
C PRO A 800 -14.56 -55.00 10.57
N GLU A 801 -14.12 -56.18 10.95
CA GLU A 801 -13.27 -56.43 12.14
C GLU A 801 -11.85 -55.91 11.97
N MET A 802 -11.34 -55.86 10.71
CA MET A 802 -10.03 -55.37 10.32
C MET A 802 -10.04 -53.90 9.86
N GLN A 803 -11.17 -53.22 9.98
CA GLN A 803 -11.31 -51.85 9.48
C GLN A 803 -10.32 -50.85 10.11
N THR A 804 -9.99 -51.06 11.38
CA THR A 804 -9.02 -50.22 12.11
C THR A 804 -7.64 -50.26 11.46
N LEU A 805 -7.19 -51.44 11.03
CA LEU A 805 -5.90 -51.61 10.37
C LEU A 805 -5.90 -50.90 8.99
N PHE A 806 -6.99 -51.08 8.22
CA PHE A 806 -7.15 -50.39 6.94
C PHE A 806 -7.15 -48.87 7.07
N GLN A 807 -7.92 -48.37 8.01
CA GLN A 807 -8.04 -46.94 8.28
C GLN A 807 -6.70 -46.35 8.76
N SER A 808 -5.96 -47.05 9.62
CA SER A 808 -4.62 -46.65 10.06
C SER A 808 -3.62 -46.60 8.92
N GLY A 809 -3.65 -47.61 8.01
CA GLY A 809 -2.80 -47.66 6.83
C GLY A 809 -3.02 -46.48 5.90
N TRP A 810 -4.25 -46.19 5.59
CA TRP A 810 -4.57 -45.01 4.74
C TRP A 810 -4.34 -43.68 5.46
N PHE A 811 -4.62 -43.59 6.73
CA PHE A 811 -4.32 -42.38 7.52
C PHE A 811 -2.83 -42.00 7.41
N VAL A 812 -1.94 -42.96 7.62
CA VAL A 812 -0.49 -42.71 7.55
C VAL A 812 -0.08 -42.37 6.10
N GLU A 813 -0.49 -43.20 5.15
CA GLU A 813 -0.17 -42.97 3.72
C GLU A 813 -0.69 -41.64 3.24
N GLY A 814 -1.95 -41.32 3.50
CA GLY A 814 -2.57 -40.07 3.10
C GLY A 814 -1.90 -38.85 3.72
N LEU A 815 -1.55 -38.90 4.98
CA LEU A 815 -0.82 -37.83 5.66
C LEU A 815 0.56 -37.62 5.07
N LEU A 816 1.33 -38.71 4.88
CA LEU A 816 2.68 -38.63 4.33
C LEU A 816 2.67 -38.16 2.86
N SER A 817 1.76 -38.65 2.05
CA SER A 817 1.64 -38.23 0.65
C SER A 817 1.28 -36.75 0.52
N GLN A 818 0.32 -36.26 1.29
CA GLN A 818 -0.05 -34.85 1.34
C GLN A 818 1.08 -33.96 1.82
N THR A 819 1.83 -34.38 2.80
CA THR A 819 2.94 -33.60 3.38
C THR A 819 4.14 -33.57 2.44
N LEU A 820 4.47 -34.69 1.80
CA LEU A 820 5.60 -34.78 0.86
C LEU A 820 5.35 -34.14 -0.48
N ILE A 821 4.10 -34.09 -0.94
CA ILE A 821 3.76 -33.45 -2.21
C ILE A 821 4.04 -31.94 -2.18
N VAL A 822 4.03 -31.31 -1.00
CA VAL A 822 4.44 -29.93 -0.82
C VAL A 822 5.82 -29.68 -1.44
N HIS A 823 6.77 -30.58 -1.20
CA HIS A 823 8.13 -30.47 -1.74
C HIS A 823 8.20 -30.66 -3.25
N MET A 824 7.25 -31.39 -3.84
CA MET A 824 7.16 -31.59 -5.29
C MET A 824 6.54 -30.39 -6.01
N ILE A 825 5.47 -29.83 -5.44
CA ILE A 825 4.67 -28.78 -6.06
C ILE A 825 5.26 -27.38 -5.83
N ARG A 826 6.08 -27.20 -4.80
CA ARG A 826 6.68 -25.90 -4.47
C ARG A 826 7.58 -25.32 -5.57
N THR A 827 8.04 -26.12 -6.48
CA THR A 827 8.97 -25.73 -7.56
C THR A 827 8.63 -26.41 -8.86
N ARG A 828 8.93 -25.75 -9.99
CA ARG A 828 8.87 -26.36 -11.30
C ARG A 828 10.09 -27.27 -11.59
N LYS A 829 11.17 -27.11 -10.84
CA LYS A 829 12.44 -27.82 -10.98
C LYS A 829 12.40 -29.16 -10.24
N ILE A 830 13.47 -29.94 -10.35
CA ILE A 830 13.61 -31.17 -9.58
C ILE A 830 13.83 -30.81 -8.10
N PRO A 831 12.94 -31.25 -7.18
CA PRO A 831 13.05 -30.93 -5.78
C PRO A 831 14.33 -31.47 -5.17
N PHE A 832 14.87 -30.78 -4.17
CA PHE A 832 16.11 -31.08 -3.42
C PHE A 832 17.40 -31.02 -4.23
N ILE A 833 17.36 -31.26 -5.52
CA ILE A 833 18.55 -31.24 -6.40
C ILE A 833 18.73 -29.85 -7.00
N GLN A 834 17.72 -29.36 -7.73
CA GLN A 834 17.76 -28.06 -8.42
C GLN A 834 17.16 -26.93 -7.59
N SER A 835 16.24 -27.23 -6.69
CA SER A 835 15.60 -26.26 -5.82
C SER A 835 15.49 -26.85 -4.42
N ARG A 836 16.12 -26.19 -3.45
CA ARG A 836 16.12 -26.65 -2.06
C ARG A 836 15.03 -25.94 -1.26
N PRO A 837 14.22 -26.68 -0.49
CA PRO A 837 13.29 -26.07 0.45
C PRO A 837 14.02 -25.37 1.59
N SER A 838 13.35 -24.42 2.23
CA SER A 838 13.88 -23.82 3.45
C SER A 838 13.94 -24.84 4.61
N TRP A 839 14.85 -24.62 5.55
CA TRP A 839 14.95 -25.49 6.72
C TRP A 839 13.66 -25.51 7.59
N PRO A 840 12.90 -24.38 7.79
CA PRO A 840 11.64 -24.44 8.52
C PRO A 840 10.61 -25.36 7.88
N LEU A 841 10.52 -25.37 6.55
CA LEU A 841 9.62 -26.27 5.83
C LEU A 841 10.01 -27.73 6.00
N CYS A 842 11.32 -28.05 5.92
CA CYS A 842 11.83 -29.40 6.15
C CYS A 842 11.55 -29.86 7.58
N VAL A 843 11.81 -29.01 8.58
CA VAL A 843 11.56 -29.36 10.00
C VAL A 843 10.08 -29.61 10.25
N MET A 844 9.18 -28.75 9.74
CA MET A 844 7.73 -28.96 9.89
C MET A 844 7.25 -30.22 9.19
N THR A 845 7.75 -30.51 7.99
CA THR A 845 7.44 -31.75 7.29
C THR A 845 7.85 -32.98 8.09
N LEU A 846 9.08 -33.02 8.57
CA LEU A 846 9.59 -34.14 9.38
C LEU A 846 8.83 -34.26 10.70
N ALA A 847 8.50 -33.15 11.37
CA ALA A 847 7.74 -33.17 12.62
C ALA A 847 6.33 -33.74 12.41
N VAL A 848 5.64 -33.32 11.36
CA VAL A 848 4.29 -33.81 11.05
C VAL A 848 4.32 -35.30 10.65
N ILE A 849 5.29 -35.72 9.87
CA ILE A 849 5.48 -37.14 9.53
C ILE A 849 5.73 -37.97 10.81
N ALA A 850 6.62 -37.51 11.66
CA ALA A 850 6.94 -38.20 12.93
C ALA A 850 5.70 -38.31 13.85
N VAL A 851 4.92 -37.23 13.98
CA VAL A 851 3.68 -37.24 14.77
C VAL A 851 2.64 -38.18 14.15
N GLY A 852 2.46 -38.14 12.84
CA GLY A 852 1.49 -38.98 12.13
C GLY A 852 1.78 -40.47 12.30
N ILE A 853 3.01 -40.88 12.11
CA ILE A 853 3.46 -42.27 12.35
C ILE A 853 3.40 -42.62 13.84
N GLY A 854 3.87 -41.71 14.68
CA GLY A 854 3.90 -41.89 16.13
C GLY A 854 2.53 -42.08 16.77
N LEU A 855 1.48 -41.43 16.24
CA LEU A 855 0.12 -41.61 16.73
C LEU A 855 -0.38 -43.04 16.61
N THR A 856 0.01 -43.78 15.57
CA THR A 856 -0.36 -45.19 15.39
C THR A 856 0.31 -46.12 16.38
N PHE A 857 1.49 -45.76 16.88
CA PHE A 857 2.27 -46.58 17.86
C PHE A 857 2.14 -46.06 19.30
N SER A 858 1.51 -44.94 19.51
CA SER A 858 1.36 -44.33 20.84
C SER A 858 0.25 -44.99 21.65
N PRO A 859 0.23 -44.80 22.98
CA PRO A 859 -0.91 -45.20 23.83
C PRO A 859 -2.20 -44.53 23.44
N LEU A 860 -2.14 -43.39 22.73
CA LEU A 860 -3.27 -42.66 22.22
C LEU A 860 -3.97 -43.33 21.04
N ALA A 861 -3.31 -44.31 20.37
CA ALA A 861 -3.85 -44.98 19.21
C ALA A 861 -5.21 -45.67 19.52
N GLY A 862 -5.32 -46.31 20.66
CA GLY A 862 -6.58 -46.93 21.10
C GLY A 862 -7.74 -45.95 21.27
N PHE A 863 -7.46 -44.74 21.74
CA PHE A 863 -8.42 -43.66 21.93
C PHE A 863 -8.85 -43.05 20.61
N LEU A 864 -7.92 -42.96 19.66
CA LEU A 864 -8.15 -42.42 18.32
C LEU A 864 -8.72 -43.48 17.37
N GLN A 865 -8.95 -44.70 17.82
CA GLN A 865 -9.38 -45.84 17.00
C GLN A 865 -8.41 -46.10 15.84
N LEU A 866 -7.12 -45.94 16.11
CA LEU A 866 -6.01 -46.31 15.23
C LEU A 866 -5.33 -47.58 15.78
N GLN A 867 -4.63 -48.25 14.93
CA GLN A 867 -3.89 -49.49 15.26
C GLN A 867 -2.45 -49.35 14.86
N ALA A 868 -1.54 -49.95 15.62
CA ALA A 868 -0.15 -50.02 15.23
C ALA A 868 0.00 -50.76 13.89
N LEU A 869 0.69 -50.14 12.94
CA LEU A 869 0.92 -50.74 11.62
C LEU A 869 2.00 -51.81 11.68
N PRO A 870 1.84 -52.94 10.92
CA PRO A 870 2.91 -53.94 10.81
C PRO A 870 4.19 -53.33 10.24
N LEU A 871 5.36 -53.75 10.73
CA LEU A 871 6.64 -53.22 10.23
C LEU A 871 6.84 -53.54 8.74
N SER A 872 6.24 -54.58 8.22
CA SER A 872 6.23 -54.93 6.78
C SER A 872 5.46 -53.92 5.91
N TYR A 873 4.62 -53.10 6.50
CA TYR A 873 3.88 -52.03 5.79
C TYR A 873 4.80 -50.91 5.32
N PHE A 874 5.79 -50.51 6.09
CA PHE A 874 6.65 -49.37 5.80
C PHE A 874 7.48 -49.52 4.52
N PRO A 875 8.07 -50.64 4.16
CA PRO A 875 8.71 -50.81 2.85
C PRO A 875 7.74 -50.56 1.69
N TRP A 876 6.51 -51.07 1.79
CA TRP A 876 5.46 -50.81 0.80
C TRP A 876 5.06 -49.32 0.75
N LEU A 877 4.96 -48.70 1.91
CA LEU A 877 4.68 -47.27 2.01
C LEU A 877 5.75 -46.43 1.33
N VAL A 878 7.02 -46.71 1.56
CA VAL A 878 8.14 -46.02 0.90
C VAL A 878 8.07 -46.21 -0.61
N LEU A 879 7.76 -47.40 -1.10
CA LEU A 879 7.62 -47.70 -2.52
C LEU A 879 6.46 -46.88 -3.15
N ILE A 880 5.32 -46.82 -2.49
CA ILE A 880 4.16 -46.07 -2.92
C ILE A 880 4.46 -44.56 -2.97
N LEU A 881 5.08 -44.03 -1.94
CA LEU A 881 5.47 -42.62 -1.88
C LEU A 881 6.51 -42.26 -2.94
N ALA A 882 7.50 -43.11 -3.15
CA ALA A 882 8.50 -42.94 -4.20
C ALA A 882 7.85 -42.92 -5.59
N GLY A 883 6.94 -43.86 -5.84
CA GLY A 883 6.16 -43.90 -7.09
C GLY A 883 5.32 -42.66 -7.30
N TYR A 884 4.68 -42.17 -6.27
CA TYR A 884 3.91 -40.93 -6.28
C TYR A 884 4.77 -39.70 -6.64
N MET A 885 5.92 -39.59 -6.01
CA MET A 885 6.87 -38.51 -6.28
C MET A 885 7.40 -38.55 -7.71
N VAL A 886 7.76 -39.73 -8.21
CA VAL A 886 8.23 -39.89 -9.59
C VAL A 886 7.14 -39.56 -10.61
N LEU A 887 5.93 -40.07 -10.44
CA LEU A 887 4.82 -39.77 -11.35
C LEU A 887 4.45 -38.28 -11.32
N THR A 888 4.44 -37.67 -10.15
CA THR A 888 4.18 -36.22 -9.99
C THR A 888 5.26 -35.41 -10.70
N GLN A 889 6.53 -35.81 -10.62
CA GLN A 889 7.60 -35.13 -11.34
C GLN A 889 7.46 -35.25 -12.85
N CYS A 890 7.07 -36.41 -13.36
CA CYS A 890 6.84 -36.63 -14.79
C CYS A 890 5.67 -35.77 -15.29
N VAL A 891 4.54 -35.76 -14.58
CA VAL A 891 3.37 -34.93 -14.92
C VAL A 891 3.71 -33.47 -14.83
N LYS A 892 4.45 -33.06 -13.81
CA LYS A 892 4.92 -31.69 -13.67
C LYS A 892 5.77 -31.24 -14.85
N GLY A 893 6.72 -32.07 -15.30
CA GLY A 893 7.52 -31.80 -16.48
C GLY A 893 6.70 -31.63 -17.75
N TRP A 894 5.69 -32.46 -17.94
CA TRP A 894 4.75 -32.34 -19.04
C TRP A 894 3.88 -31.07 -18.93
N PHE A 895 3.33 -30.79 -17.74
CA PHE A 895 2.48 -29.63 -17.48
C PHE A 895 3.24 -28.31 -17.73
N VAL A 896 4.47 -28.21 -17.25
CA VAL A 896 5.32 -27.03 -17.47
C VAL A 896 5.58 -26.78 -18.96
N ARG A 897 5.81 -27.84 -19.74
CA ARG A 897 6.00 -27.70 -21.19
C ARG A 897 4.74 -27.29 -21.93
N ARG A 898 3.55 -27.72 -21.45
CA ARG A 898 2.28 -27.47 -22.13
C ARG A 898 1.62 -26.17 -21.73
N TYR A 899 1.64 -25.83 -20.46
CA TYR A 899 0.88 -24.71 -19.89
C TYR A 899 1.75 -23.66 -19.22
N GLY A 900 3.02 -23.92 -19.00
CA GLY A 900 3.89 -23.09 -18.20
C GLY A 900 3.70 -23.31 -16.69
N TRP A 901 4.44 -22.60 -15.90
CA TRP A 901 4.39 -22.63 -14.43
C TRP A 901 4.26 -21.21 -13.91
N GLN A 902 3.19 -20.95 -13.16
CA GLN A 902 2.99 -19.69 -12.46
C GLN A 902 3.26 -19.83 -10.99
#